data_1ae9c07ce3fcfe206784b2d337c98076
#
_entry.id   1ae9c07ce3fcfe206784b2d337c98076
#
_cell.length_a   1.000
_cell.length_b   1.000
_cell.length_c   1.000
_cell.angle_alpha   90.00
_cell.angle_beta   90.00
_cell.angle_gamma   90.00
#
_symmetry.space_group_name_H-M   'P 1'
#
loop_
_entity.id
_entity.type
_entity.pdbx_description
1 polymer ?
#
loop_
_entity_poly.entity_id
_entity_poly.type
_entity_poly.pdbx_seq_one_letter_code
_entity_poly.pdbx_strand_id
1 'polypeptide(L)'
;MRILNRPPKTLEEHYFSEIRPLLYERHGTHHQWGSREKHTLAEHLDSACQFVLTVSRMAGVPDDQRAVILAATAVHDLNKLDQAGRSVKTLARNKEFLQEQLERAGVSSFVPGDAELELARKLIERHSGHNVSDGARFLPEDPQIERWASILRAADLFDLELPDQELVRKIQAELVHALGRPSNLYRVRVSEDRGYMTALLLAACEDVLRDHGLTPLAMFPDGELFEGERFPDIDLVPKIAARWQSKIDAVFGGNIDQLVKPTKDGIKIQAQAVQHDPQEILHVALACLERKKAGFKADKLQVDINKWGQEKVTQLELQAAEELGLLPVSTADEFAIAEGLKAAYLSYRQVKGTSAKQAWDKIATHVGLSEQQRVALEPFDGQYGRPLFAARAVTTGIEGVKAALIESIELRKGTTDASEDVDVSDELVELASKTLNLPKPNRLAGFSELEAYTKANPRQRCSLGPTVSETEDVASMPVGIKVQVFSNRLPGGLIAEPRRQAESTTMLAYQLLAIGAHFPAVKKEPPAYLHLALPEGSCPELLRIWRECLLDLARTNAEGGPVTIDILKLYRDNAVEFTSNKVVGVAFPKRPEFVHTSVLLPMVWGDANASVALLKSLRLALELSLSFDFGFPFVLSSSLQIEPSTQFYGRVDGIPTSFSRLLGSGQYNRGEAEVMRDRLRWLGNLVQAVASISKFDDCLYDLARATTQPFSLYYVLLRWILREQDEPNLESNW
;
A
#
# COMPACT_ATOMS: atom_id res chain seq x y z
N MET A 1 7.41 19.06 -8.90
CA MET A 1 7.22 17.99 -9.93
C MET A 1 5.80 18.10 -10.45
N ARG A 2 5.60 18.14 -11.75
CA ARG A 2 4.24 18.17 -12.30
C ARG A 2 3.57 16.83 -12.11
N ILE A 3 2.33 16.83 -11.64
CA ILE A 3 1.56 15.60 -11.43
C ILE A 3 1.16 14.92 -12.77
N LEU A 4 1.13 15.69 -13.85
CA LEU A 4 0.88 15.20 -15.21
C LEU A 4 2.09 15.49 -16.10
N ASN A 5 2.54 14.48 -16.82
CA ASN A 5 3.63 14.61 -17.82
C ASN A 5 3.12 15.05 -19.19
N ARG A 6 1.85 15.41 -19.29
CA ARG A 6 1.17 15.89 -20.51
C ARG A 6 0.38 17.16 -20.22
N PRO A 7 -0.01 17.92 -21.24
CA PRO A 7 -0.93 19.05 -21.07
C PRO A 7 -2.25 18.61 -20.44
N PRO A 8 -2.81 19.43 -19.55
CA PRO A 8 -4.11 19.16 -18.95
C PRO A 8 -5.23 19.19 -19.99
N LYS A 9 -6.24 18.35 -19.84
CA LYS A 9 -7.39 18.21 -20.73
C LYS A 9 -8.72 18.58 -20.10
N THR A 10 -8.79 18.47 -18.76
CA THR A 10 -10.00 18.77 -17.99
C THR A 10 -9.75 19.91 -17.03
N LEU A 11 -10.82 20.52 -16.52
CA LEU A 11 -10.74 21.60 -15.53
C LEU A 11 -9.98 21.16 -14.28
N GLU A 12 -10.22 19.92 -13.84
CA GLU A 12 -9.54 19.33 -12.69
C GLU A 12 -8.04 19.13 -12.95
N GLU A 13 -7.67 18.65 -14.11
CA GLU A 13 -6.27 18.52 -14.49
C GLU A 13 -5.55 19.88 -14.56
N HIS A 14 -6.20 20.92 -15.06
CA HIS A 14 -5.69 22.30 -15.02
C HIS A 14 -5.51 22.77 -13.57
N TYR A 15 -6.50 22.52 -12.73
CA TYR A 15 -6.42 22.88 -11.32
C TYR A 15 -5.20 22.25 -10.64
N PHE A 16 -5.05 20.93 -10.75
CA PHE A 16 -4.00 20.21 -10.06
C PHE A 16 -2.59 20.43 -10.62
N SER A 17 -2.45 20.70 -11.92
CA SER A 17 -1.14 20.85 -12.57
C SER A 17 -0.64 22.29 -12.62
N GLU A 18 -1.51 23.29 -12.58
CA GLU A 18 -1.16 24.68 -12.84
C GLU A 18 -1.60 25.63 -11.73
N ILE A 19 -2.86 25.53 -11.26
CA ILE A 19 -3.44 26.50 -10.32
C ILE A 19 -3.02 26.15 -8.88
N ARG A 20 -3.21 24.92 -8.47
CA ARG A 20 -2.90 24.47 -7.11
C ARG A 20 -1.45 24.74 -6.68
N PRO A 21 -0.42 24.46 -7.50
CA PRO A 21 0.96 24.81 -7.16
C PRO A 21 1.15 26.31 -6.88
N LEU A 22 0.49 27.19 -7.67
CA LEU A 22 0.55 28.62 -7.46
C LEU A 22 -0.12 29.07 -6.15
N LEU A 23 -1.22 28.43 -5.76
CA LEU A 23 -1.87 28.72 -4.47
C LEU A 23 -0.92 28.41 -3.31
N TYR A 24 -0.23 27.27 -3.34
CA TYR A 24 0.73 26.89 -2.30
C TYR A 24 2.00 27.72 -2.32
N GLU A 25 2.53 28.08 -3.49
CA GLU A 25 3.67 28.97 -3.60
C GLU A 25 3.39 30.33 -2.97
N ARG A 26 2.19 30.87 -3.18
CA ARG A 26 1.83 32.22 -2.73
C ARG A 26 1.26 32.30 -1.33
N HIS A 27 0.49 31.32 -0.93
CA HIS A 27 -0.31 31.35 0.30
C HIS A 27 0.04 30.26 1.31
N GLY A 28 1.00 29.38 1.00
CA GLY A 28 1.40 28.27 1.87
C GLY A 28 2.04 28.69 3.19
N THR A 29 2.48 29.94 3.31
CA THR A 29 3.05 30.51 4.57
C THR A 29 2.07 31.42 5.30
N HIS A 30 0.93 31.77 4.71
CA HIS A 30 -0.08 32.61 5.36
C HIS A 30 -0.97 31.76 6.25
N HIS A 31 -1.11 32.16 7.51
CA HIS A 31 -2.04 31.49 8.43
C HIS A 31 -3.49 31.78 8.07
N GLN A 32 -4.33 30.76 8.18
CA GLN A 32 -5.76 30.90 8.12
C GLN A 32 -6.26 31.57 9.41
N TRP A 33 -6.93 32.73 9.31
CA TRP A 33 -7.49 33.42 10.45
C TRP A 33 -8.83 32.78 10.90
N GLY A 34 -9.04 32.70 12.21
CA GLY A 34 -10.29 32.18 12.80
C GLY A 34 -10.07 30.91 13.61
N SER A 35 -11.09 30.03 13.70
CA SER A 35 -11.06 28.81 14.51
C SER A 35 -10.07 27.74 14.05
N ARG A 36 -9.33 27.99 12.99
CA ARG A 36 -8.45 27.02 12.30
C ARG A 36 -7.00 27.49 12.22
N GLU A 37 -6.47 27.95 13.32
CA GLU A 37 -5.11 28.53 13.44
C GLU A 37 -3.97 27.62 12.95
N LYS A 38 -4.23 26.32 12.76
CA LYS A 38 -3.22 25.33 12.34
C LYS A 38 -3.08 25.18 10.84
N HIS A 39 -4.00 25.75 10.05
CA HIS A 39 -4.03 25.63 8.60
C HIS A 39 -3.55 26.90 7.92
N THR A 40 -2.94 26.73 6.75
CA THR A 40 -2.56 27.83 5.88
C THR A 40 -3.76 28.29 5.04
N LEU A 41 -3.69 29.51 4.53
CA LEU A 41 -4.68 30.00 3.58
C LEU A 41 -4.69 29.14 2.29
N ALA A 42 -3.53 28.64 1.87
CA ALA A 42 -3.45 27.75 0.71
C ALA A 42 -4.23 26.45 0.93
N GLU A 43 -4.13 25.83 2.10
CA GLU A 43 -4.86 24.60 2.41
C GLU A 43 -6.37 24.81 2.43
N HIS A 44 -6.83 25.94 2.96
CA HIS A 44 -8.24 26.31 2.93
C HIS A 44 -8.76 26.53 1.50
N LEU A 45 -8.05 27.32 0.70
CA LEU A 45 -8.44 27.59 -0.69
C LEU A 45 -8.40 26.32 -1.53
N ASP A 46 -7.41 25.43 -1.31
CA ASP A 46 -7.30 24.14 -1.98
C ASP A 46 -8.46 23.23 -1.64
N SER A 47 -8.81 23.10 -0.36
CA SER A 47 -9.99 22.33 0.06
C SER A 47 -11.28 22.83 -0.59
N ALA A 48 -11.51 24.15 -0.56
CA ALA A 48 -12.67 24.75 -1.16
C ALA A 48 -12.73 24.54 -2.69
N CYS A 49 -11.61 24.69 -3.39
CA CYS A 49 -11.52 24.46 -4.82
C CYS A 49 -11.81 22.99 -5.18
N GLN A 50 -11.22 22.03 -4.46
CA GLN A 50 -11.45 20.61 -4.70
C GLN A 50 -12.93 20.24 -4.46
N PHE A 51 -13.54 20.77 -3.42
CA PHE A 51 -14.96 20.58 -3.14
C PHE A 51 -15.84 21.14 -4.28
N VAL A 52 -15.53 22.36 -4.75
CA VAL A 52 -16.23 22.98 -5.88
C VAL A 52 -16.12 22.16 -7.16
N LEU A 53 -14.94 21.60 -7.47
CA LEU A 53 -14.75 20.74 -8.63
C LEU A 53 -15.72 19.55 -8.64
N THR A 54 -15.91 18.92 -7.48
CA THR A 54 -16.82 17.77 -7.34
C THR A 54 -18.28 18.21 -7.38
N VAL A 55 -18.66 19.15 -6.53
CA VAL A 55 -20.07 19.52 -6.34
C VAL A 55 -20.63 20.23 -7.57
N SER A 56 -19.86 21.09 -8.26
CA SER A 56 -20.31 21.74 -9.48
C SER A 56 -20.63 20.73 -10.60
N ARG A 57 -19.83 19.66 -10.70
CA ARG A 57 -20.10 18.56 -11.63
C ARG A 57 -21.39 17.80 -11.23
N MET A 58 -21.54 17.47 -9.94
CA MET A 58 -22.74 16.80 -9.42
C MET A 58 -24.00 17.65 -9.63
N ALA A 59 -23.88 18.97 -9.55
CA ALA A 59 -24.97 19.92 -9.80
C ALA A 59 -25.28 20.12 -11.31
N GLY A 60 -24.54 19.48 -12.21
CA GLY A 60 -24.71 19.59 -13.65
C GLY A 60 -24.36 20.97 -14.20
N VAL A 61 -23.46 21.71 -13.57
CA VAL A 61 -23.00 23.02 -14.04
C VAL A 61 -22.16 22.84 -15.32
N PRO A 62 -22.38 23.61 -16.40
CA PRO A 62 -21.56 23.58 -17.60
C PRO A 62 -20.09 23.90 -17.31
N ASP A 63 -19.15 23.31 -18.07
CA ASP A 63 -17.70 23.40 -17.79
C ASP A 63 -17.16 24.83 -17.83
N ASP A 64 -17.66 25.69 -18.72
CA ASP A 64 -17.31 27.11 -18.78
C ASP A 64 -17.68 27.85 -17.49
N GLN A 65 -18.86 27.55 -16.96
CA GLN A 65 -19.36 28.15 -15.71
C GLN A 65 -18.69 27.52 -14.49
N ARG A 66 -18.37 26.22 -14.53
CA ARG A 66 -17.57 25.56 -13.49
C ARG A 66 -16.20 26.24 -13.35
N ALA A 67 -15.59 26.61 -14.48
CA ALA A 67 -14.32 27.33 -14.48
C ALA A 67 -14.43 28.69 -13.74
N VAL A 68 -15.52 29.45 -13.99
CA VAL A 68 -15.77 30.74 -13.30
C VAL A 68 -16.01 30.53 -11.79
N ILE A 69 -16.78 29.51 -11.42
CA ILE A 69 -17.01 29.18 -10.00
C ILE A 69 -15.69 28.81 -9.32
N LEU A 70 -14.86 28.00 -9.98
CA LEU A 70 -13.53 27.63 -9.47
C LEU A 70 -12.62 28.86 -9.32
N ALA A 71 -12.62 29.76 -10.31
CA ALA A 71 -11.85 31.00 -10.24
C ALA A 71 -12.31 31.90 -9.07
N ALA A 72 -13.61 32.06 -8.91
CA ALA A 72 -14.18 32.78 -7.76
C ALA A 72 -13.78 32.15 -6.43
N THR A 73 -13.78 30.80 -6.37
CA THR A 73 -13.39 30.06 -5.16
C THR A 73 -11.90 30.22 -4.84
N ALA A 74 -11.01 30.21 -5.82
CA ALA A 74 -9.58 30.38 -5.63
C ALA A 74 -9.20 31.75 -5.01
N VAL A 75 -10.09 32.74 -5.08
CA VAL A 75 -9.85 34.10 -4.56
C VAL A 75 -10.95 34.60 -3.62
N HIS A 76 -11.86 33.74 -3.11
CA HIS A 76 -13.01 34.18 -2.33
C HIS A 76 -12.65 34.90 -1.03
N ASP A 77 -11.54 34.56 -0.43
CA ASP A 77 -11.03 35.10 0.85
C ASP A 77 -10.09 36.33 0.67
N LEU A 78 -10.40 37.22 -0.25
CA LEU A 78 -9.60 38.41 -0.57
C LEU A 78 -9.25 39.27 0.61
N ASN A 79 -10.12 39.34 1.63
CA ASN A 79 -9.95 40.19 2.82
C ASN A 79 -8.84 39.70 3.75
N LYS A 80 -8.49 38.42 3.69
CA LYS A 80 -7.44 37.85 4.55
C LYS A 80 -6.03 38.34 4.18
N LEU A 81 -5.86 38.82 2.97
CA LEU A 81 -4.62 39.40 2.46
C LEU A 81 -4.62 40.95 2.46
N ASP A 82 -5.75 41.56 2.80
CA ASP A 82 -5.90 42.98 2.75
C ASP A 82 -5.42 43.66 4.04
N GLN A 83 -4.28 44.39 3.98
CA GLN A 83 -3.71 45.10 5.13
C GLN A 83 -4.59 46.22 5.64
N ALA A 84 -5.51 46.74 4.83
CA ALA A 84 -6.44 47.82 5.21
C ALA A 84 -7.69 47.34 5.91
N GLY A 85 -7.88 46.00 6.04
CA GLY A 85 -9.04 45.42 6.75
C GLY A 85 -10.37 45.63 6.05
N ARG A 86 -10.39 45.83 4.71
CA ARG A 86 -11.61 46.03 3.95
C ARG A 86 -12.41 44.73 3.86
N SER A 87 -13.74 44.85 3.75
CA SER A 87 -14.62 43.70 3.61
C SER A 87 -14.45 43.02 2.25
N VAL A 88 -14.70 41.68 2.19
CA VAL A 88 -14.72 40.91 0.94
C VAL A 88 -15.60 41.59 -0.13
N LYS A 89 -16.77 42.07 0.26
CA LYS A 89 -17.74 42.77 -0.62
C LYS A 89 -17.12 44.04 -1.22
N THR A 90 -16.40 44.83 -0.43
CA THR A 90 -15.70 46.05 -0.89
C THR A 90 -14.61 45.71 -1.89
N LEU A 91 -13.80 44.68 -1.60
CA LEU A 91 -12.70 44.26 -2.44
C LEU A 91 -13.17 43.62 -3.77
N ALA A 92 -14.19 42.76 -3.72
CA ALA A 92 -14.77 42.15 -4.91
C ALA A 92 -15.35 43.16 -5.89
N ARG A 93 -15.87 44.29 -5.41
CA ARG A 93 -16.39 45.39 -6.25
C ARG A 93 -15.33 46.24 -6.91
N ASN A 94 -14.09 46.16 -6.45
CA ASN A 94 -12.97 46.80 -7.14
C ASN A 94 -12.51 45.87 -8.29
N LYS A 95 -12.94 46.21 -9.51
CA LYS A 95 -12.68 45.40 -10.72
C LYS A 95 -11.19 45.18 -10.96
N GLU A 96 -10.37 46.20 -10.83
CA GLU A 96 -8.92 46.13 -11.05
C GLU A 96 -8.26 45.21 -10.00
N PHE A 97 -8.64 45.35 -8.73
CA PHE A 97 -8.16 44.50 -7.66
C PHE A 97 -8.56 43.02 -7.85
N LEU A 98 -9.83 42.78 -8.22
CA LEU A 98 -10.30 41.41 -8.49
C LEU A 98 -9.53 40.78 -9.66
N GLN A 99 -9.33 41.51 -10.76
CA GLN A 99 -8.57 41.01 -11.89
C GLN A 99 -7.11 40.69 -11.49
N GLU A 100 -6.47 41.57 -10.72
CA GLU A 100 -5.12 41.31 -10.20
C GLU A 100 -5.06 40.03 -9.36
N GLN A 101 -6.05 39.77 -8.48
CA GLN A 101 -6.07 38.56 -7.66
C GLN A 101 -6.31 37.29 -8.52
N LEU A 102 -7.17 37.36 -9.52
CA LEU A 102 -7.40 36.27 -10.47
C LEU A 102 -6.14 35.93 -11.29
N GLU A 103 -5.40 36.93 -11.72
CA GLU A 103 -4.09 36.76 -12.38
C GLU A 103 -3.07 36.13 -11.43
N ARG A 104 -3.00 36.62 -10.20
CA ARG A 104 -2.09 36.07 -9.16
C ARG A 104 -2.41 34.63 -8.85
N ALA A 105 -3.68 34.24 -8.80
CA ALA A 105 -4.10 32.85 -8.57
C ALA A 105 -3.92 31.94 -9.80
N GLY A 106 -3.56 32.50 -10.98
CA GLY A 106 -3.42 31.75 -12.22
C GLY A 106 -4.73 31.32 -12.85
N VAL A 107 -5.85 31.95 -12.48
CA VAL A 107 -7.22 31.60 -12.93
C VAL A 107 -7.84 32.64 -13.87
N SER A 108 -7.08 33.64 -14.29
CA SER A 108 -7.56 34.69 -15.20
C SER A 108 -8.09 34.15 -16.54
N SER A 109 -7.53 33.06 -17.03
CA SER A 109 -8.00 32.38 -18.25
C SER A 109 -9.42 31.79 -18.13
N PHE A 110 -9.91 31.58 -16.91
CA PHE A 110 -11.27 31.09 -16.64
C PHE A 110 -12.31 32.19 -16.57
N VAL A 111 -11.85 33.43 -16.62
CA VAL A 111 -12.69 34.63 -16.58
C VAL A 111 -12.32 35.56 -17.76
N PRO A 112 -12.57 35.10 -19.00
CA PRO A 112 -12.02 35.78 -20.20
C PRO A 112 -12.73 37.11 -20.54
N GLY A 113 -13.92 37.36 -20.02
CA GLY A 113 -14.73 38.53 -20.37
C GLY A 113 -15.36 39.21 -19.16
N ASP A 114 -16.00 40.35 -19.46
CA ASP A 114 -16.70 41.17 -18.44
C ASP A 114 -17.89 40.45 -17.79
N ALA A 115 -18.57 39.55 -18.53
CA ALA A 115 -19.68 38.80 -18.02
C ALA A 115 -19.24 37.74 -16.98
N GLU A 116 -18.16 37.04 -17.28
CA GLU A 116 -17.54 36.04 -16.39
C GLU A 116 -16.95 36.72 -15.15
N LEU A 117 -16.32 37.90 -15.32
CA LEU A 117 -15.80 38.67 -14.20
C LEU A 117 -16.92 39.16 -13.28
N GLU A 118 -18.03 39.62 -13.84
CA GLU A 118 -19.19 40.02 -13.07
C GLU A 118 -19.86 38.85 -12.34
N LEU A 119 -19.87 37.66 -12.97
CA LEU A 119 -20.33 36.41 -12.34
C LEU A 119 -19.42 36.05 -11.15
N ALA A 120 -18.09 36.02 -11.35
CA ALA A 120 -17.14 35.75 -10.28
C ALA A 120 -17.30 36.74 -9.11
N ARG A 121 -17.43 38.05 -9.42
CA ARG A 121 -17.68 39.07 -8.42
C ARG A 121 -18.94 38.79 -7.59
N LYS A 122 -20.05 38.46 -8.25
CA LYS A 122 -21.34 38.14 -7.59
C LYS A 122 -21.23 36.91 -6.70
N LEU A 123 -20.53 35.90 -7.15
CA LEU A 123 -20.29 34.67 -6.36
C LEU A 123 -19.48 34.99 -5.09
N ILE A 124 -18.39 35.75 -5.22
CA ILE A 124 -17.54 36.18 -4.09
C ILE A 124 -18.33 37.04 -3.13
N GLU A 125 -19.17 37.99 -3.59
CA GLU A 125 -19.98 38.80 -2.70
C GLU A 125 -21.01 37.98 -1.89
N ARG A 126 -21.47 36.86 -2.44
CA ARG A 126 -22.51 36.01 -1.85
C ARG A 126 -22.00 34.84 -1.02
N HIS A 127 -20.67 34.57 -1.08
CA HIS A 127 -20.13 33.41 -0.34
C HIS A 127 -20.18 33.63 1.17
N SER A 128 -19.86 34.81 1.65
CA SER A 128 -19.91 35.10 3.08
C SER A 128 -21.39 35.32 3.50
N GLY A 129 -22.02 34.26 3.99
CA GLY A 129 -23.41 34.26 4.41
C GLY A 129 -23.78 35.28 5.51
N HIS A 130 -22.79 35.92 6.12
CA HIS A 130 -22.97 36.97 7.15
C HIS A 130 -23.51 38.27 6.61
N ASN A 131 -23.48 38.53 5.30
CA ASN A 131 -23.94 39.77 4.68
C ASN A 131 -25.33 39.67 4.04
N VAL A 132 -26.06 38.63 4.31
CA VAL A 132 -27.45 38.44 3.79
C VAL A 132 -28.51 39.02 4.74
N SER A 133 -28.13 39.94 5.62
CA SER A 133 -29.06 40.67 6.48
C SER A 133 -30.05 41.57 5.73
N ASP A 134 -29.84 41.78 4.43
CA ASP A 134 -30.63 42.71 3.63
C ASP A 134 -31.83 42.07 2.91
N GLY A 135 -32.31 40.90 3.33
CA GLY A 135 -33.50 40.28 2.72
C GLY A 135 -33.27 39.69 1.31
N ALA A 136 -32.12 39.91 0.71
CA ALA A 136 -31.78 39.47 -0.65
C ALA A 136 -31.77 37.94 -0.81
N ARG A 137 -31.73 37.18 0.26
CA ARG A 137 -31.92 35.72 0.26
C ARG A 137 -33.30 35.28 -0.20
N PHE A 138 -34.28 36.13 -0.01
CA PHE A 138 -35.67 35.79 -0.25
C PHE A 138 -36.19 36.17 -1.64
N LEU A 139 -35.46 37.04 -2.34
CA LEU A 139 -35.75 37.44 -3.72
C LEU A 139 -34.42 37.49 -4.50
N PRO A 140 -33.87 36.35 -4.86
CA PRO A 140 -32.65 36.37 -5.67
C PRO A 140 -32.97 36.98 -7.04
N GLU A 141 -32.21 38.00 -7.43
CA GLU A 141 -32.27 38.59 -8.76
C GLU A 141 -32.04 37.56 -9.85
N ASP A 142 -31.27 36.52 -9.54
CA ASP A 142 -30.96 35.39 -10.39
C ASP A 142 -30.86 34.10 -9.55
N PRO A 143 -31.87 33.20 -9.63
CA PRO A 143 -31.90 31.95 -8.89
C PRO A 143 -30.69 31.02 -9.21
N GLN A 144 -30.15 31.12 -10.43
CA GLN A 144 -29.02 30.29 -10.84
C GLN A 144 -27.73 30.76 -10.19
N ILE A 145 -27.49 32.06 -10.10
CA ILE A 145 -26.32 32.60 -9.37
C ILE A 145 -26.42 32.24 -7.89
N GLU A 146 -27.59 32.26 -7.28
CA GLU A 146 -27.73 31.85 -5.90
C GLU A 146 -27.46 30.38 -5.68
N ARG A 147 -27.91 29.54 -6.60
CA ARG A 147 -27.57 28.10 -6.61
C ARG A 147 -26.07 27.87 -6.69
N TRP A 148 -25.35 28.59 -7.53
CA TRP A 148 -23.90 28.47 -7.64
C TRP A 148 -23.16 29.07 -6.43
N ALA A 149 -23.68 30.15 -5.87
CA ALA A 149 -23.17 30.70 -4.61
C ALA A 149 -23.31 29.72 -3.44
N SER A 150 -24.34 28.87 -3.46
CA SER A 150 -24.49 27.78 -2.48
C SER A 150 -23.37 26.73 -2.59
N ILE A 151 -22.88 26.44 -3.80
CA ILE A 151 -21.71 25.57 -4.00
C ILE A 151 -20.49 26.16 -3.31
N LEU A 152 -20.23 27.45 -3.51
CA LEU A 152 -19.09 28.12 -2.92
C LEU A 152 -19.22 28.25 -1.40
N ARG A 153 -20.43 28.53 -0.87
CA ARG A 153 -20.66 28.55 0.59
C ARG A 153 -20.47 27.18 1.23
N ALA A 154 -20.94 26.12 0.58
CA ALA A 154 -20.70 24.76 1.06
C ALA A 154 -19.19 24.44 1.07
N ALA A 155 -18.47 24.90 0.05
CA ALA A 155 -17.03 24.70 -0.08
C ALA A 155 -16.23 25.48 0.97
N ASP A 156 -16.60 26.72 1.24
CA ASP A 156 -15.98 27.55 2.31
C ASP A 156 -16.20 26.95 3.72
N LEU A 157 -17.38 26.33 3.93
CA LEU A 157 -17.67 25.61 5.18
C LEU A 157 -16.99 24.26 5.26
N PHE A 158 -16.75 23.59 4.12
CA PHE A 158 -16.04 22.32 4.04
C PHE A 158 -14.54 22.57 4.07
N ASP A 159 -13.97 22.44 5.24
CA ASP A 159 -12.54 22.49 5.38
C ASP A 159 -12.01 21.09 5.72
N LEU A 160 -10.77 20.81 5.39
CA LEU A 160 -10.00 19.56 5.44
C LEU A 160 -10.45 18.52 6.48
N GLU A 161 -10.98 18.94 7.60
CA GLU A 161 -11.61 18.07 8.60
C GLU A 161 -13.12 18.21 8.48
N LEU A 162 -13.83 17.08 8.52
CA LEU A 162 -15.27 17.10 8.71
C LEU A 162 -15.54 17.70 10.10
N PRO A 163 -16.15 18.88 10.13
CA PRO A 163 -16.33 19.61 11.35
C PRO A 163 -17.40 18.94 12.24
N ASP A 164 -17.71 19.59 13.34
CA ASP A 164 -18.75 19.17 14.24
C ASP A 164 -20.12 19.01 13.52
N GLN A 165 -21.08 18.40 14.19
CA GLN A 165 -22.39 18.10 13.62
C GLN A 165 -23.15 19.36 13.13
N GLU A 166 -22.91 20.52 13.73
CA GLU A 166 -23.56 21.78 13.35
C GLU A 166 -23.08 22.25 11.97
N LEU A 167 -21.77 22.17 11.74
CA LEU A 167 -21.16 22.58 10.48
C LEU A 167 -21.54 21.60 9.35
N VAL A 168 -21.58 20.30 9.65
CA VAL A 168 -22.11 19.29 8.71
C VAL A 168 -23.53 19.63 8.29
N ARG A 169 -24.42 20.03 9.21
CA ARG A 169 -25.78 20.45 8.87
C ARG A 169 -25.83 21.70 7.99
N LYS A 170 -24.92 22.67 8.23
CA LYS A 170 -24.81 23.88 7.39
C LYS A 170 -24.37 23.51 5.96
N ILE A 171 -23.35 22.67 5.83
CA ILE A 171 -22.89 22.15 4.53
C ILE A 171 -24.02 21.41 3.80
N GLN A 172 -24.75 20.53 4.49
CA GLN A 172 -25.88 19.80 3.92
C GLN A 172 -26.99 20.75 3.43
N ALA A 173 -27.29 21.79 4.19
CA ALA A 173 -28.28 22.78 3.77
C ALA A 173 -27.87 23.49 2.46
N GLU A 174 -26.64 23.91 2.33
CA GLU A 174 -26.12 24.51 1.10
C GLU A 174 -26.09 23.50 -0.05
N LEU A 175 -25.75 22.23 0.21
CA LEU A 175 -25.76 21.17 -0.80
C LEU A 175 -27.16 20.88 -1.33
N VAL A 176 -28.20 20.89 -0.47
CA VAL A 176 -29.62 20.77 -0.90
C VAL A 176 -29.97 21.88 -1.89
N HIS A 177 -29.52 23.10 -1.61
CA HIS A 177 -29.73 24.24 -2.51
C HIS A 177 -28.93 24.09 -3.83
N ALA A 178 -27.67 23.72 -3.73
CA ALA A 178 -26.78 23.56 -4.87
C ALA A 178 -27.22 22.43 -5.81
N LEU A 179 -27.63 21.30 -5.26
CA LEU A 179 -28.02 20.10 -6.02
C LEU A 179 -29.50 20.11 -6.43
N GLY A 180 -30.35 20.91 -5.75
CA GLY A 180 -31.80 20.97 -5.99
C GLY A 180 -32.54 19.69 -5.57
N ARG A 181 -31.97 18.90 -4.67
CA ARG A 181 -32.52 17.66 -4.12
C ARG A 181 -32.08 17.44 -2.68
N PRO A 182 -32.78 16.58 -1.90
CA PRO A 182 -32.30 16.18 -0.59
C PRO A 182 -30.86 15.64 -0.67
N SER A 183 -30.01 16.05 0.27
CA SER A 183 -28.63 15.72 0.30
C SER A 183 -28.14 15.54 1.73
N ASN A 184 -27.51 14.41 2.01
CA ASN A 184 -26.92 14.09 3.29
C ASN A 184 -25.48 13.61 3.07
N LEU A 185 -24.68 13.71 4.11
CA LEU A 185 -23.26 13.32 4.11
C LEU A 185 -23.06 12.07 4.96
N TYR A 186 -22.33 11.11 4.41
CA TYR A 186 -22.07 9.82 5.04
C TYR A 186 -20.57 9.50 4.99
N ARG A 187 -19.96 9.37 6.16
CA ARG A 187 -18.53 9.07 6.29
C ARG A 187 -18.32 7.58 6.45
N VAL A 188 -17.57 6.97 5.53
CA VAL A 188 -17.06 5.61 5.63
C VAL A 188 -15.59 5.70 6.03
N ARG A 189 -15.18 4.91 7.04
CA ARG A 189 -13.78 4.86 7.51
C ARG A 189 -13.28 3.45 7.52
N VAL A 190 -11.96 3.30 7.44
CA VAL A 190 -11.26 2.05 7.71
C VAL A 190 -10.45 2.17 8.98
N SER A 191 -10.51 1.16 9.83
CA SER A 191 -9.76 1.10 11.09
C SER A 191 -8.29 0.70 10.87
N GLU A 192 -8.01 0.03 9.76
CA GLU A 192 -6.67 -0.43 9.39
C GLU A 192 -6.45 -0.37 7.89
N ASP A 193 -5.20 -0.20 7.48
CA ASP A 193 -4.76 -0.26 6.08
C ASP A 193 -3.77 -1.40 5.90
N ARG A 194 -4.14 -2.34 5.00
CA ARG A 194 -3.33 -3.48 4.54
C ARG A 194 -2.86 -3.28 3.09
N GLY A 195 -2.67 -2.05 2.67
CA GLY A 195 -2.19 -1.69 1.35
C GLY A 195 -3.18 -2.08 0.24
N TYR A 196 -2.74 -2.84 -0.74
CA TYR A 196 -3.56 -3.19 -1.91
C TYR A 196 -4.86 -3.91 -1.57
N MET A 197 -4.86 -4.66 -0.47
CA MET A 197 -6.06 -5.32 0.02
C MET A 197 -7.12 -4.32 0.47
N THR A 198 -6.71 -3.27 1.21
CA THR A 198 -7.59 -2.19 1.63
C THR A 198 -8.04 -1.33 0.46
N ALA A 199 -7.17 -1.06 -0.51
CA ALA A 199 -7.53 -0.34 -1.73
C ALA A 199 -8.66 -1.07 -2.50
N LEU A 200 -8.59 -2.40 -2.64
CA LEU A 200 -9.65 -3.19 -3.26
C LEU A 200 -10.93 -3.22 -2.41
N LEU A 201 -10.82 -3.23 -1.08
CA LEU A 201 -11.96 -3.15 -0.17
C LEU A 201 -12.70 -1.82 -0.31
N LEU A 202 -11.98 -0.70 -0.30
CA LEU A 202 -12.57 0.63 -0.50
C LEU A 202 -13.21 0.76 -1.87
N ALA A 203 -12.55 0.28 -2.92
CA ALA A 203 -13.13 0.24 -4.27
C ALA A 203 -14.40 -0.64 -4.35
N ALA A 204 -14.46 -1.74 -3.61
CA ALA A 204 -15.66 -2.56 -3.51
C ALA A 204 -16.79 -1.86 -2.72
N CYS A 205 -16.42 -1.17 -1.65
CA CYS A 205 -17.34 -0.34 -0.87
C CYS A 205 -17.93 0.81 -1.71
N GLU A 206 -17.08 1.52 -2.44
CA GLU A 206 -17.51 2.58 -3.37
C GLU A 206 -18.48 2.05 -4.42
N ASP A 207 -18.19 0.91 -5.08
CA ASP A 207 -19.08 0.30 -6.06
C ASP A 207 -20.46 0.00 -5.45
N VAL A 208 -20.48 -0.66 -4.29
CA VAL A 208 -21.76 -1.03 -3.62
C VAL A 208 -22.54 0.20 -3.19
N LEU A 209 -21.87 1.24 -2.67
CA LEU A 209 -22.54 2.47 -2.27
C LEU A 209 -23.09 3.26 -3.47
N ARG A 210 -22.37 3.27 -4.60
CA ARG A 210 -22.85 3.85 -5.88
C ARG A 210 -24.08 3.11 -6.41
N ASP A 211 -24.10 1.77 -6.33
CA ASP A 211 -25.26 0.95 -6.71
C ASP A 211 -26.51 1.32 -5.87
N HIS A 212 -26.31 1.92 -4.69
CA HIS A 212 -27.38 2.40 -3.79
C HIS A 212 -27.60 3.93 -3.85
N GLY A 213 -27.06 4.60 -4.88
CA GLY A 213 -27.31 6.02 -5.12
C GLY A 213 -26.47 6.99 -4.31
N LEU A 214 -25.40 6.52 -3.66
CA LEU A 214 -24.45 7.42 -3.01
C LEU A 214 -23.29 7.75 -3.96
N THR A 215 -22.82 9.00 -3.91
CA THR A 215 -21.73 9.50 -4.74
C THR A 215 -20.56 9.91 -3.86
N PRO A 216 -19.33 9.49 -4.14
CA PRO A 216 -18.14 9.94 -3.40
C PRO A 216 -17.95 11.44 -3.61
N LEU A 217 -17.79 12.15 -2.51
CA LEU A 217 -17.63 13.60 -2.45
C LEU A 217 -16.21 14.01 -2.11
N ALA A 218 -15.59 13.34 -1.14
CA ALA A 218 -14.24 13.64 -0.71
C ALA A 218 -13.55 12.39 -0.18
N MET A 219 -12.21 12.35 -0.31
CA MET A 219 -11.36 11.27 0.12
C MET A 219 -10.48 11.71 1.30
N PHE A 220 -10.14 10.75 2.15
CA PHE A 220 -9.31 10.94 3.33
C PHE A 220 -8.35 9.75 3.47
N PRO A 221 -7.26 9.87 4.21
CA PRO A 221 -6.34 8.75 4.44
C PRO A 221 -7.02 7.50 5.02
N ASP A 222 -8.08 7.68 5.82
CA ASP A 222 -8.81 6.62 6.50
C ASP A 222 -10.15 6.25 5.85
N GLY A 223 -10.43 6.69 4.62
CA GLY A 223 -11.66 6.34 3.89
C GLY A 223 -12.28 7.47 3.10
N GLU A 224 -13.61 7.52 2.99
CA GLU A 224 -14.33 8.37 2.05
C GLU A 224 -15.57 9.02 2.65
N LEU A 225 -15.92 10.19 2.11
CA LEU A 225 -17.16 10.88 2.36
C LEU A 225 -18.06 10.73 1.13
N PHE A 226 -19.29 10.28 1.36
CA PHE A 226 -20.31 10.13 0.33
C PHE A 226 -21.42 11.14 0.52
N GLU A 227 -21.99 11.57 -0.58
CA GLU A 227 -23.22 12.36 -0.65
C GLU A 227 -24.36 11.49 -1.20
N GLY A 228 -25.55 11.65 -0.66
CA GLY A 228 -26.75 10.99 -1.15
C GLY A 228 -27.99 11.33 -0.33
N GLU A 229 -29.17 10.96 -0.86
CA GLU A 229 -30.42 11.25 -0.19
C GLU A 229 -30.59 10.47 1.12
N ARG A 230 -30.27 9.17 1.08
CA ARG A 230 -30.43 8.27 2.22
C ARG A 230 -29.36 7.17 2.21
N PHE A 231 -28.80 6.86 3.39
CA PHE A 231 -27.97 5.68 3.55
C PHE A 231 -28.84 4.41 3.55
N PRO A 232 -28.41 3.34 2.86
CA PRO A 232 -29.17 2.08 2.79
C PRO A 232 -29.46 1.49 4.16
N ASP A 233 -30.70 1.05 4.35
CA ASP A 233 -31.15 0.42 5.62
C ASP A 233 -31.06 -1.11 5.58
N ILE A 234 -29.95 -1.61 5.05
CA ILE A 234 -29.62 -3.03 4.95
C ILE A 234 -28.20 -3.27 5.44
N ASP A 235 -27.88 -4.51 5.76
CA ASP A 235 -26.49 -4.88 6.00
C ASP A 235 -25.72 -4.92 4.67
N LEU A 236 -24.78 -4.00 4.51
CA LEU A 236 -23.97 -3.88 3.30
C LEU A 236 -22.71 -4.74 3.35
N VAL A 237 -22.28 -5.17 4.54
CA VAL A 237 -20.98 -5.87 4.70
C VAL A 237 -20.89 -7.12 3.84
N PRO A 238 -21.88 -8.02 3.79
CA PRO A 238 -21.83 -9.20 2.92
C PRO A 238 -21.72 -8.84 1.42
N LYS A 239 -22.44 -7.81 0.96
CA LYS A 239 -22.37 -7.35 -0.43
C LYS A 239 -21.02 -6.73 -0.77
N ILE A 240 -20.45 -5.96 0.15
CA ILE A 240 -19.13 -5.36 -0.01
C ILE A 240 -18.07 -6.48 -0.03
N ALA A 241 -18.16 -7.46 0.86
CA ALA A 241 -17.25 -8.60 0.88
C ALA A 241 -17.32 -9.44 -0.41
N ALA A 242 -18.51 -9.69 -0.95
CA ALA A 242 -18.68 -10.38 -2.23
C ALA A 242 -18.05 -9.60 -3.40
N ARG A 243 -18.28 -8.28 -3.46
CA ARG A 243 -17.66 -7.41 -4.47
C ARG A 243 -16.13 -7.36 -4.30
N TRP A 244 -15.66 -7.35 -3.07
CA TRP A 244 -14.25 -7.38 -2.72
C TRP A 244 -13.59 -8.70 -3.17
N GLN A 245 -14.21 -9.86 -2.86
CA GLN A 245 -13.78 -11.17 -3.35
C GLN A 245 -13.65 -11.17 -4.87
N SER A 246 -14.67 -10.69 -5.58
CA SER A 246 -14.64 -10.60 -7.05
C SER A 246 -13.48 -9.75 -7.58
N LYS A 247 -13.15 -8.62 -6.92
CA LYS A 247 -12.00 -7.80 -7.31
C LYS A 247 -10.67 -8.52 -7.04
N ILE A 248 -10.57 -9.24 -5.94
CA ILE A 248 -9.40 -10.07 -5.60
C ILE A 248 -9.22 -11.16 -6.66
N ASP A 249 -10.27 -11.89 -6.99
CA ASP A 249 -10.23 -12.98 -7.99
C ASP A 249 -9.83 -12.47 -9.37
N ALA A 250 -10.31 -11.29 -9.76
CA ALA A 250 -9.91 -10.64 -11.01
C ALA A 250 -8.41 -10.30 -11.05
N VAL A 251 -7.79 -9.96 -9.91
CA VAL A 251 -6.34 -9.74 -9.82
C VAL A 251 -5.58 -11.05 -10.01
N PHE A 252 -6.06 -12.13 -9.42
CA PHE A 252 -5.42 -13.44 -9.51
C PHE A 252 -5.62 -14.10 -10.88
N GLY A 253 -6.75 -13.88 -11.56
CA GLY A 253 -7.13 -14.53 -12.81
C GLY A 253 -6.13 -14.44 -13.97
N GLY A 254 -5.21 -13.49 -13.94
CA GLY A 254 -4.13 -13.36 -14.93
C GLY A 254 -2.74 -13.72 -14.39
N ASN A 255 -2.60 -14.28 -13.17
CA ASN A 255 -1.32 -14.45 -12.48
C ASN A 255 -1.15 -15.80 -11.78
N ILE A 256 -1.65 -16.89 -12.40
CA ILE A 256 -1.56 -18.26 -11.85
C ILE A 256 -0.10 -18.66 -11.59
N ASP A 257 0.84 -18.18 -12.39
CA ASP A 257 2.27 -18.38 -12.21
C ASP A 257 2.81 -17.83 -10.88
N GLN A 258 2.11 -16.88 -10.28
CA GLN A 258 2.43 -16.33 -8.96
C GLN A 258 1.83 -17.17 -7.82
N LEU A 259 0.82 -17.98 -8.11
CA LEU A 259 0.14 -18.84 -7.14
C LEU A 259 0.74 -20.26 -7.08
N VAL A 260 1.53 -20.63 -8.08
CA VAL A 260 2.23 -21.91 -8.16
C VAL A 260 3.74 -21.64 -8.25
N LYS A 261 4.47 -21.92 -7.19
CA LYS A 261 5.91 -21.53 -7.09
C LYS A 261 6.81 -22.70 -6.69
N PRO A 262 8.01 -22.77 -7.29
CA PRO A 262 9.06 -23.62 -6.77
C PRO A 262 9.62 -23.01 -5.49
N THR A 263 9.60 -23.77 -4.40
CA THR A 263 10.19 -23.43 -3.11
C THR A 263 11.33 -24.38 -2.77
N LYS A 264 12.08 -24.09 -1.72
CA LYS A 264 13.11 -25.01 -1.20
C LYS A 264 12.48 -26.37 -0.81
N ASP A 265 11.25 -26.33 -0.34
CA ASP A 265 10.54 -27.48 0.21
C ASP A 265 9.64 -28.22 -0.80
N GLY A 266 9.68 -27.84 -2.08
CA GLY A 266 8.92 -28.45 -3.18
C GLY A 266 8.22 -27.38 -4.03
N ILE A 267 7.26 -27.80 -4.87
CA ILE A 267 6.37 -26.87 -5.58
C ILE A 267 5.13 -26.67 -4.72
N LYS A 268 4.83 -25.44 -4.37
CA LYS A 268 3.68 -25.07 -3.56
C LYS A 268 2.58 -24.51 -4.45
N ILE A 269 1.39 -25.10 -4.38
CA ILE A 269 0.15 -24.63 -5.01
C ILE A 269 -0.66 -23.95 -3.90
N GLN A 270 -0.87 -22.65 -4.02
CA GLN A 270 -1.57 -21.86 -3.01
C GLN A 270 -3.07 -22.10 -3.04
N ALA A 271 -3.79 -21.82 -1.95
CA ALA A 271 -5.22 -22.07 -1.86
C ALA A 271 -6.01 -21.35 -2.96
N GLN A 272 -5.66 -20.10 -3.25
CA GLN A 272 -6.30 -19.29 -4.28
C GLN A 272 -6.11 -19.85 -5.70
N ALA A 273 -5.06 -20.66 -5.93
CA ALA A 273 -4.85 -21.29 -7.24
C ALA A 273 -5.96 -22.28 -7.59
N VAL A 274 -6.56 -22.97 -6.61
CA VAL A 274 -7.54 -24.04 -6.86
C VAL A 274 -8.87 -23.52 -7.43
N GLN A 275 -9.11 -22.22 -7.42
CA GLN A 275 -10.27 -21.62 -8.10
C GLN A 275 -10.14 -21.63 -9.63
N HIS A 276 -8.90 -21.73 -10.14
CA HIS A 276 -8.62 -21.78 -11.57
C HIS A 276 -8.81 -23.18 -12.18
N ASP A 277 -8.69 -23.26 -13.51
CA ASP A 277 -8.72 -24.54 -14.19
C ASP A 277 -7.57 -25.45 -13.72
N PRO A 278 -7.85 -26.68 -13.26
CA PRO A 278 -6.82 -27.63 -12.86
C PRO A 278 -5.73 -27.88 -13.91
N GLN A 279 -6.07 -27.78 -15.20
CA GLN A 279 -5.11 -27.93 -16.30
C GLN A 279 -4.15 -26.75 -16.41
N GLU A 280 -4.62 -25.53 -16.18
CA GLU A 280 -3.76 -24.33 -16.15
C GLU A 280 -2.81 -24.40 -14.96
N ILE A 281 -3.29 -24.79 -13.78
CA ILE A 281 -2.47 -24.98 -12.59
C ILE A 281 -1.40 -26.04 -12.84
N LEU A 282 -1.79 -27.18 -13.44
CA LEU A 282 -0.87 -28.25 -13.81
C LEU A 282 0.21 -27.74 -14.77
N HIS A 283 -0.17 -26.98 -15.81
CA HIS A 283 0.79 -26.42 -16.77
C HIS A 283 1.87 -25.59 -16.07
N VAL A 284 1.49 -24.73 -15.15
CA VAL A 284 2.44 -23.91 -14.37
C VAL A 284 3.28 -24.78 -13.43
N ALA A 285 2.69 -25.78 -12.78
CA ALA A 285 3.42 -26.71 -11.92
C ALA A 285 4.49 -27.49 -12.70
N LEU A 286 4.17 -27.95 -13.91
CA LEU A 286 5.13 -28.63 -14.80
C LEU A 286 6.27 -27.68 -15.22
N ALA A 287 5.97 -26.41 -15.54
CA ALA A 287 7.01 -25.42 -15.82
C ALA A 287 7.92 -25.19 -14.61
N CYS A 288 7.38 -25.28 -13.38
CA CYS A 288 8.17 -25.24 -12.16
C CYS A 288 9.06 -26.49 -11.99
N LEU A 289 8.58 -27.68 -12.37
CA LEU A 289 9.35 -28.93 -12.36
C LEU A 289 10.53 -28.83 -13.32
N GLU A 290 10.30 -28.34 -14.55
CA GLU A 290 11.38 -28.15 -15.53
C GLU A 290 12.47 -27.18 -15.03
N ARG A 291 12.07 -26.09 -14.37
CA ARG A 291 13.04 -25.17 -13.74
C ARG A 291 13.83 -25.84 -12.63
N LYS A 292 13.22 -26.70 -11.81
CA LYS A 292 13.92 -27.48 -10.78
C LYS A 292 14.86 -28.52 -11.40
N LYS A 293 14.44 -29.20 -12.45
CA LYS A 293 15.26 -30.13 -13.24
C LYS A 293 16.49 -29.44 -13.81
N ALA A 294 16.31 -28.25 -14.43
CA ALA A 294 17.42 -27.45 -14.93
C ALA A 294 18.42 -26.99 -13.84
N GLY A 295 17.94 -26.84 -12.62
CA GLY A 295 18.76 -26.51 -11.44
C GLY A 295 19.33 -27.70 -10.68
N PHE A 296 19.25 -28.93 -11.23
CA PHE A 296 19.72 -30.15 -10.62
C PHE A 296 21.24 -30.12 -10.34
N LYS A 297 21.61 -30.56 -9.13
CA LYS A 297 23.04 -30.68 -8.70
C LYS A 297 23.21 -32.00 -7.95
N ALA A 298 24.03 -32.90 -8.50
CA ALA A 298 24.23 -34.23 -7.92
C ALA A 298 24.81 -34.20 -6.48
N ASP A 299 25.72 -33.28 -6.20
CA ASP A 299 26.33 -33.15 -4.86
C ASP A 299 25.31 -32.78 -3.80
N LYS A 300 24.41 -31.87 -4.15
CA LYS A 300 23.35 -31.46 -3.23
C LYS A 300 22.30 -32.56 -3.03
N LEU A 301 21.98 -33.27 -4.08
CA LEU A 301 21.07 -34.42 -4.01
C LEU A 301 21.65 -35.50 -3.09
N GLN A 302 22.94 -35.78 -3.16
CA GLN A 302 23.58 -36.78 -2.29
C GLN A 302 23.49 -36.40 -0.80
N VAL A 303 23.63 -35.12 -0.48
CA VAL A 303 23.41 -34.61 0.89
C VAL A 303 21.98 -34.85 1.34
N ASP A 304 21.00 -34.59 0.48
CA ASP A 304 19.59 -34.81 0.81
C ASP A 304 19.26 -36.31 0.94
N ILE A 305 19.82 -37.18 0.10
CA ILE A 305 19.66 -38.65 0.21
C ILE A 305 20.25 -39.17 1.52
N ASN A 306 21.43 -38.73 1.89
CA ASN A 306 22.06 -39.15 3.16
C ASN A 306 21.20 -38.69 4.34
N LYS A 307 20.80 -37.44 4.34
CA LYS A 307 20.00 -36.84 5.43
C LYS A 307 18.64 -37.51 5.61
N TRP A 308 17.91 -37.77 4.53
CA TRP A 308 16.52 -38.25 4.58
C TRP A 308 16.36 -39.76 4.41
N GLY A 309 17.41 -40.46 3.95
CA GLY A 309 17.50 -41.90 3.89
C GLY A 309 18.38 -42.44 5.01
N GLN A 310 19.71 -42.39 4.86
CA GLN A 310 20.66 -43.06 5.72
C GLN A 310 20.65 -42.61 7.20
N GLU A 311 20.38 -41.33 7.48
CA GLU A 311 20.36 -40.80 8.85
C GLU A 311 18.99 -40.98 9.54
N LYS A 312 17.91 -41.20 8.82
CA LYS A 312 16.54 -41.21 9.34
C LYS A 312 15.88 -42.56 9.30
N VAL A 313 16.38 -43.48 8.51
CA VAL A 313 15.84 -44.83 8.29
C VAL A 313 16.91 -45.84 8.72
N THR A 314 16.49 -46.93 9.36
CA THR A 314 17.41 -47.98 9.77
C THR A 314 18.00 -48.72 8.55
N GLN A 315 19.17 -49.31 8.73
CA GLN A 315 19.86 -50.03 7.63
C GLN A 315 19.04 -51.23 7.13
N LEU A 316 18.28 -51.91 8.03
CA LEU A 316 17.39 -52.98 7.63
C LEU A 316 16.20 -52.50 6.78
N GLU A 317 15.60 -51.39 7.14
CA GLU A 317 14.50 -50.78 6.38
C GLU A 317 14.99 -50.27 5.02
N LEU A 318 16.22 -49.75 4.95
CA LEU A 318 16.85 -49.33 3.69
C LEU A 318 17.07 -50.51 2.76
N GLN A 319 17.62 -51.61 3.28
CA GLN A 319 17.83 -52.85 2.51
C GLN A 319 16.49 -53.45 2.02
N ALA A 320 15.46 -53.49 2.87
CA ALA A 320 14.13 -53.96 2.47
C ALA A 320 13.52 -53.08 1.35
N ALA A 321 13.75 -51.76 1.38
CA ALA A 321 13.32 -50.87 0.31
C ALA A 321 14.11 -51.12 -1.00
N GLU A 322 15.42 -51.29 -0.92
CA GLU A 322 16.29 -51.56 -2.06
C GLU A 322 15.93 -52.89 -2.76
N GLU A 323 15.61 -53.96 -2.00
CA GLU A 323 15.16 -55.25 -2.54
C GLU A 323 13.86 -55.16 -3.35
N LEU A 324 13.04 -54.14 -3.06
CA LEU A 324 11.79 -53.84 -3.79
C LEU A 324 11.99 -52.80 -4.92
N GLY A 325 13.24 -52.47 -5.26
CA GLY A 325 13.56 -51.50 -6.31
C GLY A 325 13.36 -50.03 -5.90
N LEU A 326 13.17 -49.75 -4.64
CA LEU A 326 13.09 -48.39 -4.11
C LEU A 326 14.52 -47.81 -3.92
N LEU A 327 15.11 -47.40 -5.00
CA LEU A 327 16.47 -46.90 -5.06
C LEU A 327 16.51 -45.36 -5.02
N PRO A 328 17.55 -44.75 -4.41
CA PRO A 328 17.65 -43.32 -4.38
C PRO A 328 17.78 -42.73 -5.80
N VAL A 329 17.22 -41.55 -5.98
CA VAL A 329 17.31 -40.74 -7.20
C VAL A 329 18.76 -40.50 -7.59
N SER A 330 19.08 -40.64 -8.88
CA SER A 330 20.45 -40.47 -9.41
C SER A 330 20.54 -39.54 -10.64
N THR A 331 19.44 -39.34 -11.34
CA THR A 331 19.39 -38.52 -12.55
C THR A 331 18.49 -37.29 -12.41
N ALA A 332 18.65 -36.32 -13.31
CA ALA A 332 17.80 -35.11 -13.32
C ALA A 332 16.34 -35.44 -13.63
N ASP A 333 16.06 -36.46 -14.44
CA ASP A 333 14.70 -36.91 -14.76
C ASP A 333 14.04 -37.55 -13.54
N GLU A 334 14.74 -38.46 -12.86
CA GLU A 334 14.25 -39.06 -11.60
C GLU A 334 14.05 -37.99 -10.52
N PHE A 335 14.91 -36.98 -10.46
CA PHE A 335 14.77 -35.85 -9.55
C PHE A 335 13.51 -35.01 -9.86
N ALA A 336 13.19 -34.81 -11.15
CA ALA A 336 11.96 -34.13 -11.53
C ALA A 336 10.72 -34.92 -11.10
N ILE A 337 10.73 -36.24 -11.23
CA ILE A 337 9.66 -37.12 -10.73
C ILE A 337 9.56 -37.00 -9.19
N ALA A 338 10.66 -37.04 -8.47
CA ALA A 338 10.67 -36.91 -7.01
C ALA A 338 10.10 -35.56 -6.56
N GLU A 339 10.46 -34.45 -7.21
CA GLU A 339 9.89 -33.12 -6.92
C GLU A 339 8.41 -33.04 -7.28
N GLY A 340 7.97 -33.75 -8.32
CA GLY A 340 6.56 -33.90 -8.67
C GLY A 340 5.75 -34.67 -7.62
N LEU A 341 6.27 -35.80 -7.15
CA LEU A 341 5.69 -36.59 -6.04
C LEU A 341 5.58 -35.74 -4.77
N LYS A 342 6.59 -34.95 -4.49
CA LYS A 342 6.61 -34.01 -3.34
C LYS A 342 5.55 -32.92 -3.50
N ALA A 343 5.37 -32.38 -4.71
CA ALA A 343 4.32 -31.42 -5.02
C ALA A 343 2.91 -32.02 -4.82
N ALA A 344 2.68 -33.24 -5.32
CA ALA A 344 1.43 -33.96 -5.13
C ALA A 344 1.16 -34.21 -3.64
N TYR A 345 2.17 -34.66 -2.89
CA TYR A 345 2.03 -34.85 -1.43
C TYR A 345 1.65 -33.55 -0.72
N LEU A 346 2.35 -32.46 -1.00
CA LEU A 346 2.04 -31.15 -0.40
C LEU A 346 0.60 -30.70 -0.74
N SER A 347 0.15 -30.95 -1.98
CA SER A 347 -1.21 -30.60 -2.41
C SER A 347 -2.27 -31.44 -1.70
N TYR A 348 -2.10 -32.78 -1.63
CA TYR A 348 -3.01 -33.66 -0.88
C TYR A 348 -3.08 -33.33 0.61
N ARG A 349 -1.94 -32.91 1.22
CA ARG A 349 -1.91 -32.52 2.65
C ARG A 349 -2.72 -31.26 2.96
N GLN A 350 -3.07 -30.49 1.93
CA GLN A 350 -3.95 -29.33 2.05
C GLN A 350 -5.44 -29.69 1.86
N VAL A 351 -5.76 -30.92 1.46
CA VAL A 351 -7.15 -31.40 1.42
C VAL A 351 -7.61 -31.65 2.87
N LYS A 352 -8.72 -31.01 3.28
CA LYS A 352 -9.26 -31.11 4.63
C LYS A 352 -9.49 -32.60 5.02
N GLY A 353 -8.96 -32.98 6.18
CA GLY A 353 -9.10 -34.36 6.72
C GLY A 353 -8.13 -35.40 6.14
N THR A 354 -7.25 -35.04 5.18
CA THR A 354 -6.30 -35.99 4.58
C THR A 354 -5.06 -36.18 5.46
N SER A 355 -4.85 -37.37 6.00
CA SER A 355 -3.64 -37.75 6.72
C SER A 355 -2.42 -37.94 5.80
N ALA A 356 -1.22 -37.93 6.36
CA ALA A 356 0.01 -38.20 5.61
C ALA A 356 0.00 -39.58 4.92
N LYS A 357 -0.58 -40.59 5.58
CA LYS A 357 -0.72 -41.93 5.01
C LYS A 357 -1.68 -41.93 3.82
N GLN A 358 -2.87 -41.37 3.99
CA GLN A 358 -3.86 -41.28 2.89
C GLN A 358 -3.35 -40.51 1.68
N ALA A 359 -2.59 -39.43 1.89
CA ALA A 359 -1.97 -38.69 0.80
C ALA A 359 -1.01 -39.58 -0.02
N TRP A 360 -0.19 -40.40 0.68
CA TRP A 360 0.71 -41.31 0.00
C TRP A 360 0.02 -42.51 -0.65
N ASP A 361 -1.05 -43.04 -0.06
CA ASP A 361 -1.85 -44.10 -0.66
C ASP A 361 -2.45 -43.67 -1.99
N LYS A 362 -2.97 -42.45 -2.08
CA LYS A 362 -3.47 -41.86 -3.34
C LYS A 362 -2.35 -41.68 -4.37
N ILE A 363 -1.22 -41.07 -3.97
CA ILE A 363 -0.07 -40.90 -4.87
C ILE A 363 0.39 -42.25 -5.41
N ALA A 364 0.61 -43.23 -4.51
CA ALA A 364 1.10 -44.56 -4.88
C ALA A 364 0.19 -45.25 -5.95
N THR A 365 -1.12 -45.10 -5.84
CA THR A 365 -2.09 -45.60 -6.79
C THR A 365 -1.88 -45.01 -8.18
N HIS A 366 -1.71 -43.68 -8.29
CA HIS A 366 -1.50 -43.01 -9.58
C HIS A 366 -0.15 -43.33 -10.21
N VAL A 367 0.89 -43.49 -9.40
CA VAL A 367 2.24 -43.73 -9.93
C VAL A 367 2.62 -45.20 -10.04
N GLY A 368 1.66 -46.12 -9.75
CA GLY A 368 1.82 -47.55 -9.97
C GLY A 368 2.75 -48.25 -8.99
N LEU A 369 2.86 -47.77 -7.74
CA LEU A 369 3.60 -48.48 -6.69
C LEU A 369 2.79 -49.64 -6.13
N SER A 370 3.43 -50.80 -5.96
CA SER A 370 2.83 -51.98 -5.35
C SER A 370 2.57 -51.77 -3.84
N GLU A 371 1.71 -52.64 -3.27
CA GLU A 371 1.43 -52.61 -1.83
C GLU A 371 2.71 -52.82 -1.00
N GLN A 372 3.59 -53.75 -1.45
CA GLN A 372 4.85 -54.02 -0.76
C GLN A 372 5.77 -52.78 -0.76
N GLN A 373 5.83 -52.09 -1.89
CA GLN A 373 6.60 -50.86 -2.03
C GLN A 373 6.06 -49.73 -1.13
N ARG A 374 4.72 -49.63 -1.04
CA ARG A 374 4.07 -48.64 -0.17
C ARG A 374 4.42 -48.84 1.30
N VAL A 375 4.37 -50.09 1.76
CA VAL A 375 4.73 -50.47 3.13
C VAL A 375 6.21 -50.19 3.40
N ALA A 376 7.10 -50.55 2.46
CA ALA A 376 8.54 -50.32 2.58
C ALA A 376 8.90 -48.80 2.62
N LEU A 377 8.06 -47.94 2.08
CA LEU A 377 8.23 -46.47 2.16
C LEU A 377 7.71 -45.85 3.45
N GLU A 378 6.94 -46.57 4.29
CA GLU A 378 6.35 -45.99 5.52
C GLU A 378 7.42 -45.41 6.50
N PRO A 379 8.59 -46.03 6.69
CA PRO A 379 9.64 -45.46 7.57
C PRO A 379 10.23 -44.14 7.08
N PHE A 380 10.16 -43.85 5.76
CA PHE A 380 10.74 -42.65 5.19
C PHE A 380 9.85 -41.42 5.45
N ASP A 381 10.50 -40.27 5.65
CA ASP A 381 9.78 -39.01 5.76
C ASP A 381 8.86 -38.75 4.56
N GLY A 382 7.60 -38.43 4.85
CA GLY A 382 6.56 -38.32 3.80
C GLY A 382 6.82 -37.23 2.76
N GLN A 383 7.46 -36.15 3.14
CA GLN A 383 7.70 -35.00 2.25
C GLN A 383 9.06 -35.08 1.54
N TYR A 384 10.08 -35.52 2.21
CA TYR A 384 11.46 -35.45 1.72
C TYR A 384 12.04 -36.82 1.36
N GLY A 385 11.84 -37.83 2.21
CA GLY A 385 12.40 -39.16 2.04
C GLY A 385 11.67 -39.98 0.99
N ARG A 386 10.36 -40.18 1.15
CA ARG A 386 9.57 -41.03 0.23
C ARG A 386 9.70 -40.61 -1.24
N PRO A 387 9.63 -39.30 -1.61
CA PRO A 387 9.81 -38.91 -3.00
C PRO A 387 11.18 -39.31 -3.59
N LEU A 388 12.24 -39.20 -2.78
CA LEU A 388 13.61 -39.50 -3.23
C LEU A 388 13.87 -40.99 -3.46
N PHE A 389 13.15 -41.88 -2.78
CA PHE A 389 13.32 -43.32 -2.91
C PHE A 389 12.24 -43.98 -3.78
N ALA A 390 11.07 -43.32 -3.95
CA ALA A 390 9.98 -43.83 -4.79
C ALA A 390 10.16 -43.52 -6.27
N ALA A 391 10.80 -42.41 -6.62
CA ALA A 391 10.79 -41.88 -7.99
C ALA A 391 11.29 -42.85 -9.05
N ARG A 392 12.26 -43.72 -8.73
CA ARG A 392 12.79 -44.74 -9.65
C ARG A 392 11.86 -45.93 -9.83
N ALA A 393 11.00 -46.22 -8.84
CA ALA A 393 10.03 -47.30 -8.89
C ALA A 393 8.69 -46.90 -9.54
N VAL A 394 8.54 -45.65 -9.90
CA VAL A 394 7.34 -45.12 -10.58
C VAL A 394 7.21 -45.77 -11.97
N THR A 395 6.13 -46.52 -12.20
CA THR A 395 5.91 -47.25 -13.47
C THR A 395 5.18 -46.38 -14.52
N THR A 396 4.42 -45.42 -14.12
CA THR A 396 3.65 -44.51 -14.99
C THR A 396 4.41 -43.27 -15.43
N GLY A 397 5.63 -43.07 -14.94
CA GLY A 397 6.44 -41.91 -15.23
C GLY A 397 5.78 -40.59 -14.77
N ILE A 398 6.01 -39.53 -15.53
CA ILE A 398 5.47 -38.19 -15.22
C ILE A 398 3.94 -38.10 -15.34
N GLU A 399 3.32 -39.00 -16.15
CA GLU A 399 1.87 -38.98 -16.33
C GLU A 399 1.11 -39.38 -15.06
N GLY A 400 1.63 -40.31 -14.27
CA GLY A 400 1.07 -40.64 -12.97
C GLY A 400 1.20 -39.48 -11.97
N VAL A 401 2.30 -38.74 -12.03
CA VAL A 401 2.49 -37.52 -11.21
C VAL A 401 1.49 -36.44 -11.59
N LYS A 402 1.25 -36.23 -12.90
CA LYS A 402 0.23 -35.28 -13.38
C LYS A 402 -1.16 -35.68 -12.90
N ALA A 403 -1.52 -36.94 -13.00
CA ALA A 403 -2.82 -37.44 -12.53
C ALA A 403 -3.00 -37.25 -11.02
N ALA A 404 -1.97 -37.52 -10.22
CA ALA A 404 -1.99 -37.27 -8.77
C ALA A 404 -2.14 -35.79 -8.44
N LEU A 405 -1.47 -34.91 -9.16
CA LEU A 405 -1.57 -33.46 -8.98
C LEU A 405 -2.99 -32.96 -9.34
N ILE A 406 -3.54 -33.37 -10.47
CA ILE A 406 -4.91 -32.99 -10.89
C ILE A 406 -5.92 -33.43 -9.84
N GLU A 407 -5.92 -34.72 -9.46
CA GLU A 407 -6.87 -35.21 -8.43
C GLU A 407 -6.75 -34.41 -7.12
N SER A 408 -5.52 -34.11 -6.69
CA SER A 408 -5.32 -33.34 -5.46
C SER A 408 -5.89 -31.92 -5.56
N ILE A 409 -5.79 -31.27 -6.73
CA ILE A 409 -6.34 -29.94 -7.00
C ILE A 409 -7.87 -30.00 -7.04
N GLU A 410 -8.44 -30.98 -7.74
CA GLU A 410 -9.88 -31.17 -7.82
C GLU A 410 -10.51 -31.47 -6.45
N LEU A 411 -9.86 -32.30 -5.64
CA LEU A 411 -10.31 -32.56 -4.27
C LEU A 411 -10.28 -31.31 -3.39
N ARG A 412 -9.29 -30.45 -3.55
CA ARG A 412 -9.24 -29.16 -2.86
C ARG A 412 -10.35 -28.22 -3.35
N LYS A 413 -10.65 -28.22 -4.65
CA LYS A 413 -11.74 -27.46 -5.23
C LYS A 413 -13.11 -27.95 -4.77
N GLY A 414 -13.32 -29.27 -4.67
CA GLY A 414 -14.57 -29.89 -4.22
C GLY A 414 -14.83 -29.79 -2.71
N THR A 415 -13.82 -29.46 -1.90
CA THR A 415 -13.99 -29.14 -0.46
C THR A 415 -14.40 -27.69 -0.23
N THR A 416 -14.29 -26.83 -1.25
CA THR A 416 -14.93 -25.52 -1.32
C THR A 416 -16.27 -25.72 -2.01
N ASP A 417 -17.36 -25.91 -1.23
CA ASP A 417 -18.71 -26.18 -1.74
C ASP A 417 -19.11 -25.21 -2.86
N ALA A 418 -19.42 -25.80 -4.01
CA ALA A 418 -19.98 -25.08 -5.16
C ALA A 418 -21.45 -24.80 -4.90
N SER A 419 -21.75 -23.74 -4.16
CA SER A 419 -23.04 -23.07 -4.25
C SER A 419 -22.95 -22.01 -5.35
N GLU A 420 -23.95 -21.90 -6.20
CA GLU A 420 -24.05 -20.89 -7.28
C GLU A 420 -24.10 -19.44 -6.73
N ASP A 421 -24.25 -19.23 -5.45
CA ASP A 421 -23.94 -18.00 -4.74
C ASP A 421 -22.42 -17.96 -4.51
N VAL A 422 -21.76 -16.93 -4.98
CA VAL A 422 -20.34 -16.63 -4.68
C VAL A 422 -20.13 -16.78 -3.18
N ASP A 423 -19.59 -17.93 -2.79
CA ASP A 423 -19.34 -18.24 -1.38
C ASP A 423 -18.19 -17.34 -0.93
N VAL A 424 -18.57 -16.17 -0.43
CA VAL A 424 -17.65 -15.20 0.16
C VAL A 424 -17.06 -15.88 1.37
N SER A 425 -15.74 -16.02 1.41
CA SER A 425 -15.12 -16.64 2.58
C SER A 425 -15.56 -15.87 3.82
N ASP A 426 -16.05 -16.60 4.84
CA ASP A 426 -16.48 -16.02 6.11
C ASP A 426 -15.40 -15.09 6.68
N GLU A 427 -14.13 -15.39 6.42
CA GLU A 427 -12.98 -14.59 6.81
C GLU A 427 -12.94 -13.19 6.16
N LEU A 428 -13.34 -13.06 4.90
CA LEU A 428 -13.41 -11.75 4.24
C LEU A 428 -14.61 -10.93 4.76
N VAL A 429 -15.74 -11.57 5.05
CA VAL A 429 -16.89 -10.91 5.66
C VAL A 429 -16.52 -10.41 7.06
N GLU A 430 -15.89 -11.26 7.85
CA GLU A 430 -15.43 -10.90 9.20
C GLU A 430 -14.41 -9.75 9.16
N LEU A 431 -13.42 -9.83 8.26
CA LEU A 431 -12.43 -8.78 8.09
C LEU A 431 -13.05 -7.47 7.61
N ALA A 432 -13.96 -7.50 6.62
CA ALA A 432 -14.68 -6.31 6.17
C ALA A 432 -15.50 -5.68 7.31
N SER A 433 -16.16 -6.50 8.13
CA SER A 433 -16.93 -6.06 9.30
C SER A 433 -16.05 -5.40 10.37
N LYS A 434 -14.81 -5.87 10.56
CA LYS A 434 -13.86 -5.30 11.51
C LYS A 434 -13.16 -4.04 10.99
N THR A 435 -12.89 -4.02 9.70
CA THR A 435 -12.12 -2.95 9.07
C THR A 435 -13.00 -1.74 8.70
N LEU A 436 -14.23 -1.97 8.21
CA LEU A 436 -15.12 -0.91 7.75
C LEU A 436 -15.97 -0.34 8.90
N ASN A 437 -15.86 0.97 9.11
CA ASN A 437 -16.76 1.75 9.94
C ASN A 437 -17.77 2.46 9.04
N LEU A 438 -18.91 1.81 8.83
CA LEU A 438 -20.03 2.39 8.11
C LEU A 438 -20.83 3.35 9.01
N PRO A 439 -21.63 4.29 8.45
CA PRO A 439 -22.45 5.25 9.23
C PRO A 439 -23.41 4.64 10.24
N LYS A 440 -23.75 3.36 10.10
CA LYS A 440 -24.44 2.60 11.17
C LYS A 440 -23.37 2.01 12.10
N PRO A 441 -23.57 2.07 13.44
CA PRO A 441 -22.56 1.63 14.38
C PRO A 441 -22.27 0.14 14.20
N ASN A 442 -21.05 -0.18 13.77
CA ASN A 442 -20.50 -1.51 13.92
C ASN A 442 -20.17 -1.74 15.40
N ARG A 443 -20.27 -2.98 15.85
CA ARG A 443 -19.82 -3.36 17.19
C ARG A 443 -18.34 -3.12 17.29
N LEU A 444 -17.92 -2.28 18.23
CA LEU A 444 -16.51 -2.11 18.54
C LEU A 444 -15.95 -3.47 18.99
N ALA A 445 -14.82 -3.86 18.44
CA ALA A 445 -14.03 -4.98 18.95
C ALA A 445 -13.71 -4.70 20.42
N GLY A 446 -14.13 -5.60 21.30
CA GLY A 446 -13.97 -5.45 22.73
C GLY A 446 -12.72 -6.15 23.26
N PHE A 447 -12.43 -6.00 24.54
CA PHE A 447 -11.37 -6.72 25.27
C PHE A 447 -11.44 -8.25 25.11
N SER A 448 -12.60 -8.80 24.73
CA SER A 448 -12.81 -10.22 24.45
C SER A 448 -11.90 -10.77 23.34
N GLU A 449 -11.58 -9.99 22.32
CA GLU A 449 -10.67 -10.41 21.24
C GLU A 449 -9.22 -10.48 21.72
N LEU A 450 -8.79 -9.51 22.51
CA LEU A 450 -7.46 -9.55 23.14
C LEU A 450 -7.34 -10.72 24.11
N GLU A 451 -8.38 -10.99 24.89
CA GLU A 451 -8.44 -12.13 25.79
C GLU A 451 -8.42 -13.47 25.02
N ALA A 452 -9.17 -13.56 23.93
CA ALA A 452 -9.15 -14.71 23.03
C ALA A 452 -7.75 -14.93 22.45
N TYR A 453 -7.09 -13.85 21.95
CA TYR A 453 -5.73 -13.91 21.43
C TYR A 453 -4.71 -14.39 22.46
N THR A 454 -4.80 -13.91 23.71
CA THR A 454 -3.87 -14.32 24.78
C THR A 454 -4.06 -15.76 25.21
N LYS A 455 -5.29 -16.28 25.15
CA LYS A 455 -5.65 -17.67 25.52
C LYS A 455 -5.50 -18.66 24.36
N ALA A 456 -5.40 -18.19 23.12
CA ALA A 456 -5.32 -19.07 21.95
C ALA A 456 -4.04 -19.91 21.93
N ASN A 457 -4.12 -21.06 21.26
CA ASN A 457 -2.94 -21.88 20.98
C ASN A 457 -1.93 -21.08 20.14
N PRO A 458 -0.61 -21.20 20.35
CA PRO A 458 0.40 -20.53 19.53
C PRO A 458 0.24 -20.73 18.01
N ARG A 459 -0.31 -21.86 17.57
CA ARG A 459 -0.61 -22.13 16.16
C ARG A 459 -1.85 -21.40 15.62
N GLN A 460 -2.63 -20.80 16.50
CA GLN A 460 -3.82 -20.02 16.16
C GLN A 460 -3.58 -18.51 16.31
N ARG A 461 -2.35 -18.10 16.63
CA ARG A 461 -1.98 -16.69 16.76
C ARG A 461 -1.26 -16.23 15.52
N CYS A 462 -1.82 -15.25 14.84
CA CYS A 462 -1.10 -14.57 13.77
C CYS A 462 0.11 -13.81 14.35
N SER A 463 1.29 -14.00 13.76
CA SER A 463 2.52 -13.29 14.17
C SER A 463 2.64 -11.89 13.58
N LEU A 464 1.74 -11.53 12.67
CA LEU A 464 1.77 -10.30 11.87
C LEU A 464 0.57 -9.39 12.17
N GLY A 465 -0.36 -9.83 12.99
CA GLY A 465 -1.52 -9.08 13.45
C GLY A 465 -2.15 -9.71 14.71
N PRO A 466 -2.94 -8.97 15.48
CA PRO A 466 -3.52 -9.45 16.76
C PRO A 466 -4.79 -10.30 16.54
N THR A 467 -4.77 -11.22 15.59
CA THR A 467 -5.92 -12.04 15.23
C THR A 467 -5.76 -13.50 15.69
N VAL A 468 -6.89 -14.14 16.00
CA VAL A 468 -6.99 -15.55 16.36
C VAL A 468 -7.70 -16.28 15.23
N SER A 469 -6.95 -17.06 14.47
CA SER A 469 -7.50 -17.92 13.42
C SER A 469 -6.54 -19.08 13.16
N GLU A 470 -6.94 -20.02 12.34
CA GLU A 470 -5.98 -21.01 11.83
C GLU A 470 -4.87 -20.28 11.05
N THR A 471 -3.62 -20.59 11.39
CA THR A 471 -2.45 -19.93 10.81
C THR A 471 -1.59 -20.92 10.03
N GLU A 472 -0.90 -20.41 9.03
CA GLU A 472 0.09 -21.14 8.25
C GLU A 472 1.51 -20.58 8.45
N ASP A 473 2.51 -21.42 8.20
CA ASP A 473 3.91 -20.96 8.16
C ASP A 473 4.10 -19.90 7.07
N VAL A 474 4.66 -18.75 7.44
CA VAL A 474 4.98 -17.65 6.54
C VAL A 474 6.01 -18.05 5.45
N ALA A 475 6.57 -19.26 5.51
CA ALA A 475 7.56 -19.82 4.56
C ALA A 475 7.17 -19.74 3.07
N SER A 476 5.90 -19.57 2.77
CA SER A 476 5.38 -19.51 1.41
C SER A 476 5.11 -18.11 0.89
N MET A 477 5.41 -17.09 1.67
CA MET A 477 5.21 -15.71 1.23
C MET A 477 6.17 -15.35 0.11
N PRO A 478 5.67 -14.74 -0.95
CA PRO A 478 6.51 -14.44 -2.13
C PRO A 478 7.50 -13.31 -1.89
N VAL A 479 7.25 -12.41 -0.94
CA VAL A 479 8.07 -11.22 -0.73
C VAL A 479 8.07 -10.81 0.74
N GLY A 480 9.23 -10.54 1.27
CA GLY A 480 9.42 -9.52 2.29
C GLY A 480 9.30 -9.93 3.74
N ILE A 481 9.09 -11.20 4.09
CA ILE A 481 9.06 -11.58 5.51
C ILE A 481 10.00 -12.74 5.80
N LYS A 482 10.85 -12.56 6.81
CA LYS A 482 11.65 -13.68 7.34
C LYS A 482 10.72 -14.69 7.98
N VAL A 483 10.87 -15.93 7.56
CA VAL A 483 10.14 -17.08 8.13
C VAL A 483 10.47 -17.26 9.60
N GLN A 484 11.71 -16.95 9.97
CA GLN A 484 12.23 -17.13 11.34
C GLN A 484 12.13 -15.83 12.12
N VAL A 485 11.77 -15.92 13.40
CA VAL A 485 11.67 -14.76 14.29
C VAL A 485 13.04 -14.15 14.56
N PHE A 486 14.10 -14.98 14.58
CA PHE A 486 15.46 -14.56 14.85
C PHE A 486 16.38 -14.90 13.67
N SER A 487 17.30 -13.99 13.32
CA SER A 487 18.28 -14.21 12.26
C SER A 487 19.49 -15.06 12.68
N ASN A 488 19.70 -15.19 13.99
CA ASN A 488 20.80 -15.96 14.58
C ASN A 488 20.23 -17.11 15.42
N ARG A 489 20.94 -18.24 15.44
CA ARG A 489 20.58 -19.36 16.31
C ARG A 489 20.62 -18.92 17.77
N LEU A 490 19.60 -19.26 18.53
CA LEU A 490 19.56 -19.00 19.95
C LEU A 490 20.73 -19.75 20.63
N PRO A 491 21.43 -19.14 21.60
CA PRO A 491 22.43 -19.81 22.40
C PRO A 491 21.83 -21.05 23.07
N GLY A 492 22.49 -22.19 22.99
CA GLY A 492 22.03 -23.43 23.61
C GLY A 492 21.46 -24.48 22.64
N GLY A 493 21.50 -24.24 21.32
CA GLY A 493 21.25 -25.29 20.32
C GLY A 493 19.80 -25.76 20.25
N LEU A 494 18.82 -24.86 20.38
CA LEU A 494 17.43 -25.19 20.10
C LEU A 494 17.31 -25.70 18.65
N ILE A 495 16.77 -26.91 18.51
CA ILE A 495 16.72 -27.67 17.26
C ILE A 495 15.77 -27.02 16.23
N ALA A 496 14.82 -26.18 16.67
CA ALA A 496 13.89 -25.49 15.79
C ALA A 496 13.76 -24.02 16.19
N GLU A 497 14.12 -23.12 15.29
CA GLU A 497 13.80 -21.70 15.43
C GLU A 497 12.28 -21.50 15.31
N PRO A 498 11.65 -20.66 16.17
CA PRO A 498 10.26 -20.32 16.03
C PRO A 498 9.99 -19.75 14.63
N ARG A 499 9.02 -20.30 13.94
CA ARG A 499 8.56 -19.81 12.64
C ARG A 499 7.41 -18.86 12.84
N ARG A 500 7.37 -17.79 12.04
CA ARG A 500 6.22 -16.90 12.02
C ARG A 500 5.04 -17.60 11.39
N GLN A 501 3.89 -17.43 12.03
CA GLN A 501 2.60 -17.92 11.59
C GLN A 501 1.76 -16.74 11.15
N ALA A 502 1.02 -16.88 10.07
CA ALA A 502 0.08 -15.84 9.62
C ALA A 502 -1.26 -16.46 9.24
N GLU A 503 -2.30 -15.72 9.51
CA GLU A 503 -3.65 -16.04 9.06
C GLU A 503 -3.80 -15.90 7.54
N SER A 504 -4.85 -16.49 6.97
CA SER A 504 -5.11 -16.50 5.52
C SER A 504 -5.27 -15.09 4.94
N THR A 505 -5.96 -14.20 5.62
CA THR A 505 -6.18 -12.81 5.16
C THR A 505 -4.89 -12.00 5.14
N THR A 506 -4.01 -12.18 6.13
CA THR A 506 -2.68 -11.57 6.12
C THR A 506 -1.82 -12.16 5.00
N MET A 507 -1.87 -13.48 4.78
CA MET A 507 -1.19 -14.13 3.65
C MET A 507 -1.67 -13.57 2.31
N LEU A 508 -2.98 -13.36 2.17
CA LEU A 508 -3.60 -12.79 0.99
C LEU A 508 -3.11 -11.34 0.72
N ALA A 509 -3.01 -10.50 1.75
CA ALA A 509 -2.49 -9.13 1.59
C ALA A 509 -1.06 -9.12 1.03
N TYR A 510 -0.18 -10.01 1.51
CA TYR A 510 1.17 -10.13 0.98
C TYR A 510 1.22 -10.73 -0.43
N GLN A 511 0.31 -11.62 -0.77
CA GLN A 511 0.19 -12.17 -2.12
C GLN A 511 -0.24 -11.09 -3.12
N LEU A 512 -1.27 -10.30 -2.76
CA LEU A 512 -1.71 -9.16 -3.57
C LEU A 512 -0.56 -8.16 -3.77
N LEU A 513 0.22 -7.87 -2.72
CA LEU A 513 1.39 -7.02 -2.83
C LEU A 513 2.42 -7.59 -3.81
N ALA A 514 2.72 -8.88 -3.72
CA ALA A 514 3.71 -9.51 -4.60
C ALA A 514 3.30 -9.51 -6.07
N ILE A 515 2.00 -9.68 -6.34
CA ILE A 515 1.45 -9.64 -7.71
C ILE A 515 1.35 -8.20 -8.20
N GLY A 516 0.90 -7.29 -7.32
CA GLY A 516 0.50 -5.95 -7.66
C GLY A 516 1.63 -4.93 -7.71
N ALA A 517 2.82 -5.21 -7.17
CA ALA A 517 3.95 -4.28 -7.15
C ALA A 517 5.09 -4.68 -8.11
N HIS A 518 5.78 -3.69 -8.66
CA HIS A 518 6.99 -3.88 -9.46
C HIS A 518 8.20 -4.06 -8.55
N PHE A 519 8.39 -5.26 -8.00
CA PHE A 519 9.56 -5.52 -7.16
C PHE A 519 10.85 -5.57 -7.98
N PRO A 520 11.94 -4.96 -7.48
CA PRO A 520 13.27 -5.15 -8.06
C PRO A 520 13.69 -6.62 -7.95
N ALA A 521 14.54 -7.07 -8.88
CA ALA A 521 15.08 -8.45 -8.91
C ALA A 521 15.94 -8.81 -7.69
N VAL A 522 16.05 -7.94 -6.71
CA VAL A 522 16.84 -8.13 -5.47
C VAL A 522 16.11 -9.08 -4.54
N LYS A 523 16.77 -10.12 -4.09
CA LYS A 523 16.18 -11.20 -3.25
C LYS A 523 15.96 -10.83 -1.79
N LYS A 524 15.99 -9.56 -1.40
CA LYS A 524 15.85 -9.15 0.00
C LYS A 524 14.48 -8.53 0.29
N GLU A 525 14.07 -8.71 1.52
CA GLU A 525 12.83 -8.18 2.10
C GLU A 525 12.80 -6.66 2.02
N PRO A 526 11.64 -6.04 1.78
CA PRO A 526 11.50 -4.61 1.97
C PRO A 526 11.82 -4.27 3.44
N PRO A 527 12.76 -3.38 3.70
CA PRO A 527 13.06 -2.97 5.07
C PRO A 527 11.97 -2.06 5.65
N ALA A 528 11.16 -1.47 4.79
CA ALA A 528 10.07 -0.57 5.15
C ALA A 528 8.97 -0.56 4.08
N TYR A 529 7.77 -0.23 4.54
CA TYR A 529 6.58 0.01 3.74
C TYR A 529 6.18 1.47 3.92
N LEU A 530 6.08 2.19 2.80
CA LEU A 530 5.56 3.54 2.76
C LEU A 530 4.09 3.49 2.35
N HIS A 531 3.20 3.87 3.26
CA HIS A 531 1.82 4.19 2.95
C HIS A 531 1.75 5.69 2.65
N LEU A 532 1.41 6.02 1.42
CA LEU A 532 1.28 7.39 0.96
C LEU A 532 -0.19 7.65 0.68
N ALA A 533 -0.81 8.55 1.41
CA ALA A 533 -2.23 8.80 1.35
C ALA A 533 -2.58 10.08 0.58
N LEU A 534 -3.81 10.17 0.08
CA LEU A 534 -4.35 11.41 -0.42
C LEU A 534 -4.51 12.42 0.72
N PRO A 535 -4.30 13.72 0.47
CA PRO A 535 -4.62 14.77 1.44
C PRO A 535 -6.09 14.69 1.89
N GLU A 536 -6.35 15.08 3.13
CA GLU A 536 -7.71 15.13 3.66
C GLU A 536 -8.61 16.03 2.82
N GLY A 537 -9.85 15.58 2.59
CA GLY A 537 -10.84 16.33 1.79
C GLY A 537 -10.57 16.33 0.29
N SER A 538 -9.65 15.52 -0.21
CA SER A 538 -9.33 15.44 -1.64
C SER A 538 -10.55 15.02 -2.47
N CYS A 539 -10.74 15.67 -3.63
CA CYS A 539 -11.80 15.30 -4.54
C CYS A 539 -11.53 13.95 -5.23
N PRO A 540 -12.58 13.19 -5.60
CA PRO A 540 -12.43 11.88 -6.27
C PRO A 540 -11.63 11.94 -7.58
N GLU A 541 -11.63 13.08 -8.27
CA GLU A 541 -10.86 13.27 -9.49
C GLU A 541 -9.34 13.27 -9.25
N LEU A 542 -8.90 13.74 -8.08
CA LEU A 542 -7.48 13.64 -7.71
C LEU A 542 -7.02 12.17 -7.67
N LEU A 543 -7.87 11.25 -7.22
CA LEU A 543 -7.55 9.82 -7.24
C LEU A 543 -7.27 9.34 -8.68
N ARG A 544 -8.09 9.75 -9.66
CA ARG A 544 -7.86 9.40 -11.08
C ARG A 544 -6.50 9.92 -11.57
N ILE A 545 -6.22 11.18 -11.30
CA ILE A 545 -4.97 11.84 -11.70
C ILE A 545 -3.77 11.18 -11.02
N TRP A 546 -3.90 10.85 -9.74
CA TRP A 546 -2.84 10.21 -8.98
C TRP A 546 -2.54 8.78 -9.46
N ARG A 547 -3.59 8.01 -9.79
CA ARG A 547 -3.44 6.71 -10.46
C ARG A 547 -2.64 6.81 -11.75
N GLU A 548 -2.95 7.78 -12.61
CA GLU A 548 -2.21 8.06 -13.84
C GLU A 548 -0.75 8.40 -13.54
N CYS A 549 -0.50 9.31 -12.62
CA CYS A 549 0.85 9.72 -12.21
C CYS A 549 1.70 8.53 -11.72
N LEU A 550 1.18 7.71 -10.82
CA LEU A 550 1.90 6.56 -10.27
C LEU A 550 2.20 5.49 -11.33
N LEU A 551 1.27 5.25 -12.26
CA LEU A 551 1.48 4.31 -13.36
C LEU A 551 2.49 4.84 -14.38
N ASP A 552 2.52 6.13 -14.64
CA ASP A 552 3.53 6.74 -15.51
C ASP A 552 4.92 6.69 -14.88
N LEU A 553 5.02 6.91 -13.56
CA LEU A 553 6.28 6.69 -12.82
C LEU A 553 6.75 5.24 -12.92
N ALA A 554 5.82 4.28 -12.87
CA ALA A 554 6.13 2.86 -13.06
C ALA A 554 6.60 2.54 -14.48
N ARG A 555 6.04 3.18 -15.52
CA ARG A 555 6.36 2.93 -16.94
C ARG A 555 7.69 3.53 -17.39
N THR A 556 8.10 4.67 -16.84
CA THR A 556 9.36 5.34 -17.23
C THR A 556 10.60 4.49 -17.00
N ASN A 557 10.47 3.37 -16.28
CA ASN A 557 11.55 2.41 -16.03
C ASN A 557 11.30 1.02 -16.65
N ALA A 558 10.36 0.88 -17.59
CA ALA A 558 9.86 -0.41 -18.08
C ALA A 558 10.77 -1.18 -19.05
N GLU A 559 12.01 -0.74 -19.32
CA GLU A 559 12.97 -1.54 -20.10
C GLU A 559 13.63 -2.67 -19.26
N GLY A 560 12.81 -3.47 -18.57
CA GLY A 560 13.22 -4.76 -17.99
C GLY A 560 14.08 -4.71 -16.72
N GLY A 561 14.23 -3.55 -16.10
CA GLY A 561 14.92 -3.37 -14.83
C GLY A 561 13.96 -3.16 -13.66
N PRO A 562 14.43 -3.32 -12.41
CA PRO A 562 13.67 -2.86 -11.26
C PRO A 562 13.33 -1.39 -11.44
N VAL A 563 12.12 -0.99 -11.04
CA VAL A 563 11.73 0.42 -11.03
C VAL A 563 12.68 1.15 -10.10
N THR A 564 13.74 1.68 -10.69
CA THR A 564 14.59 2.64 -10.05
C THR A 564 13.93 3.96 -10.30
N ILE A 565 13.31 4.54 -9.28
CA ILE A 565 13.17 5.98 -9.34
C ILE A 565 14.59 6.49 -9.32
N ASP A 566 15.01 7.00 -10.44
CA ASP A 566 16.08 7.97 -10.45
C ASP A 566 15.49 9.23 -9.79
N ILE A 567 15.34 9.16 -8.45
CA ILE A 567 14.98 10.32 -7.62
C ILE A 567 16.00 11.43 -7.87
N LEU A 568 17.17 11.06 -8.36
CA LEU A 568 18.23 11.95 -8.80
C LEU A 568 17.87 12.69 -10.08
N LYS A 569 17.06 12.12 -10.99
CA LYS A 569 16.51 12.89 -12.12
C LYS A 569 15.46 13.90 -11.70
N LEU A 570 14.73 13.64 -10.61
CA LEU A 570 13.80 14.57 -10.00
C LEU A 570 14.52 15.73 -9.28
N TYR A 571 15.79 15.54 -8.88
CA TYR A 571 16.60 16.50 -8.11
C TYR A 571 17.99 16.67 -8.72
N ARG A 572 18.06 16.99 -9.99
CA ARG A 572 19.30 17.10 -10.77
C ARG A 572 20.39 18.01 -10.17
N ASP A 573 20.04 18.94 -9.32
CA ASP A 573 20.97 19.99 -8.88
C ASP A 573 21.52 19.81 -7.46
N ASN A 574 21.01 18.85 -6.64
CA ASN A 574 21.46 18.66 -5.26
C ASN A 574 21.39 17.21 -4.77
N ALA A 575 21.60 16.25 -5.65
CA ALA A 575 21.51 14.84 -5.29
C ALA A 575 22.75 14.36 -4.54
N VAL A 576 22.64 14.30 -3.24
CA VAL A 576 23.62 13.63 -2.40
C VAL A 576 23.12 12.21 -2.12
N GLU A 577 23.75 11.24 -2.78
CA GLU A 577 23.57 9.83 -2.49
C GLU A 577 24.09 9.49 -1.10
N PHE A 578 23.28 8.80 -0.31
CA PHE A 578 23.84 7.92 0.70
C PHE A 578 24.56 6.80 -0.07
N THR A 579 25.87 6.89 -0.16
CA THR A 579 26.69 6.08 -1.04
C THR A 579 26.46 4.57 -0.89
N SER A 580 25.87 3.98 -1.86
CA SER A 580 26.21 2.66 -2.38
C SER A 580 25.66 2.58 -3.81
N ASN A 581 26.49 2.17 -4.75
CA ASN A 581 26.21 1.98 -6.17
C ASN A 581 25.07 0.95 -6.45
N LYS A 582 24.22 0.65 -5.47
CA LYS A 582 23.12 -0.29 -5.58
C LYS A 582 21.80 0.43 -5.43
N VAL A 583 21.14 0.40 -6.49
CA VAL A 583 19.83 0.87 -6.89
C VAL A 583 18.80 0.88 -5.76
N VAL A 584 18.27 2.07 -5.53
CA VAL A 584 17.07 2.31 -4.74
C VAL A 584 15.89 1.66 -5.42
N GLY A 585 15.26 0.69 -4.77
CA GLY A 585 14.03 0.12 -5.27
C GLY A 585 12.83 0.60 -4.46
N VAL A 586 11.95 1.38 -5.09
CA VAL A 586 10.56 1.51 -4.65
C VAL A 586 9.72 0.67 -5.58
N ALA A 587 8.91 -0.20 -5.01
CA ALA A 587 8.02 -1.02 -5.81
C ALA A 587 6.71 -0.27 -6.04
N PHE A 588 6.52 0.28 -7.25
CA PHE A 588 5.27 0.93 -7.65
C PHE A 588 4.17 -0.09 -7.97
N PRO A 589 2.88 0.30 -7.84
CA PRO A 589 1.78 -0.56 -8.23
C PRO A 589 1.79 -0.81 -9.75
N LYS A 590 1.44 -2.03 -10.16
CA LYS A 590 1.30 -2.43 -11.56
C LYS A 590 -0.03 -2.01 -12.18
N ARG A 591 -1.03 -1.77 -11.36
CA ARG A 591 -2.41 -1.55 -11.79
C ARG A 591 -3.08 -0.43 -10.99
N PRO A 592 -4.01 0.34 -11.61
CA PRO A 592 -4.69 1.45 -10.94
C PRO A 592 -5.57 1.02 -9.76
N GLU A 593 -6.12 -0.21 -9.78
CA GLU A 593 -6.97 -0.73 -8.70
C GLU A 593 -6.26 -0.88 -7.35
N PHE A 594 -4.92 -0.88 -7.34
CA PHE A 594 -4.13 -0.91 -6.10
C PHE A 594 -3.88 0.46 -5.48
N VAL A 595 -4.41 1.50 -6.08
CA VAL A 595 -4.34 2.87 -5.60
C VAL A 595 -5.74 3.35 -5.27
N HIS A 596 -5.98 3.73 -4.02
CA HIS A 596 -7.24 4.32 -3.56
C HIS A 596 -6.96 5.55 -2.70
N THR A 597 -7.55 5.67 -1.54
CA THR A 597 -7.25 6.76 -0.60
C THR A 597 -5.80 6.75 -0.14
N SER A 598 -5.15 5.59 -0.20
CA SER A 598 -3.72 5.41 0.01
C SER A 598 -3.11 4.49 -1.06
N VAL A 599 -1.80 4.49 -1.16
CA VAL A 599 -1.00 3.53 -1.92
C VAL A 599 0.13 3.00 -1.05
N LEU A 600 0.34 1.69 -1.09
CA LEU A 600 1.46 1.03 -0.44
C LEU A 600 2.65 0.94 -1.40
N LEU A 601 3.78 1.50 -0.99
CA LEU A 601 5.04 1.47 -1.73
C LEU A 601 6.11 0.72 -0.91
N PRO A 602 6.35 -0.57 -1.19
CA PRO A 602 7.45 -1.30 -0.56
C PRO A 602 8.80 -0.70 -0.95
N MET A 603 9.68 -0.52 0.02
CA MET A 603 11.00 0.06 -0.15
C MET A 603 12.09 -0.99 -0.01
N VAL A 604 12.88 -1.22 -1.07
CA VAL A 604 13.91 -2.27 -1.12
C VAL A 604 15.28 -1.63 -1.31
N TRP A 605 16.14 -1.75 -0.31
CA TRP A 605 17.47 -1.11 -0.27
C TRP A 605 18.65 -2.08 -0.45
N GLY A 606 18.39 -3.27 -0.93
CA GLY A 606 19.46 -4.27 -1.14
C GLY A 606 20.15 -4.69 0.16
N ASP A 607 21.47 -4.54 0.22
CA ASP A 607 22.30 -4.97 1.35
C ASP A 607 22.46 -3.93 2.47
N ALA A 608 21.72 -2.83 2.44
CA ALA A 608 21.79 -1.82 3.50
C ALA A 608 21.38 -2.41 4.85
N ASN A 609 22.07 -2.00 5.93
CA ASN A 609 21.62 -2.34 7.27
C ASN A 609 20.27 -1.64 7.59
N ALA A 610 19.57 -2.13 8.60
CA ALA A 610 18.22 -1.65 8.92
C ALA A 610 18.15 -0.14 9.21
N SER A 611 19.20 0.41 9.86
CA SER A 611 19.26 1.83 10.21
C SER A 611 19.45 2.72 8.98
N VAL A 612 20.34 2.32 8.08
CA VAL A 612 20.57 3.02 6.80
C VAL A 612 19.31 2.92 5.93
N ALA A 613 18.70 1.75 5.87
CA ALA A 613 17.46 1.52 5.14
C ALA A 613 16.32 2.42 5.65
N LEU A 614 16.17 2.55 6.98
CA LEU A 614 15.16 3.42 7.57
C LEU A 614 15.37 4.89 7.19
N LEU A 615 16.60 5.41 7.32
CA LEU A 615 16.89 6.81 6.99
C LEU A 615 16.69 7.11 5.50
N LYS A 616 17.10 6.19 4.63
CA LYS A 616 16.86 6.29 3.18
C LYS A 616 15.36 6.26 2.86
N SER A 617 14.62 5.36 3.51
CA SER A 617 13.16 5.25 3.34
C SER A 617 12.45 6.52 3.80
N LEU A 618 12.82 7.06 4.95
CA LEU A 618 12.23 8.29 5.45
C LEU A 618 12.55 9.49 4.57
N ARG A 619 13.80 9.62 4.12
CA ARG A 619 14.16 10.69 3.20
C ARG A 619 13.32 10.61 1.92
N LEU A 620 13.20 9.41 1.34
CA LEU A 620 12.40 9.20 0.15
C LEU A 620 10.91 9.50 0.39
N ALA A 621 10.36 9.06 1.52
CA ALA A 621 8.98 9.36 1.91
C ALA A 621 8.73 10.87 1.94
N LEU A 622 9.61 11.63 2.59
CA LEU A 622 9.54 13.09 2.67
C LEU A 622 9.68 13.76 1.29
N GLU A 623 10.61 13.27 0.45
CA GLU A 623 10.78 13.81 -0.90
C GLU A 623 9.54 13.52 -1.77
N LEU A 624 8.99 12.31 -1.75
CA LEU A 624 7.76 11.98 -2.47
C LEU A 624 6.56 12.78 -1.95
N SER A 625 6.40 12.82 -0.64
CA SER A 625 5.29 13.51 0.03
C SER A 625 5.27 15.01 -0.28
N LEU A 626 6.44 15.67 -0.28
CA LEU A 626 6.58 17.12 -0.43
C LEU A 626 6.82 17.58 -1.87
N SER A 627 7.28 16.69 -2.77
CA SER A 627 7.74 17.09 -4.11
C SER A 627 6.64 17.31 -5.13
N PHE A 628 5.46 16.75 -4.90
CA PHE A 628 4.33 16.91 -5.81
C PHE A 628 3.55 18.20 -5.59
N ASP A 629 4.03 19.10 -4.73
CA ASP A 629 3.27 20.27 -4.28
C ASP A 629 1.88 19.93 -3.68
N PHE A 630 1.63 18.65 -3.46
CA PHE A 630 0.35 18.11 -2.99
C PHE A 630 0.29 17.90 -1.50
N GLY A 631 1.43 17.69 -0.87
CA GLY A 631 1.44 17.39 0.53
C GLY A 631 0.74 16.06 0.84
N PHE A 632 1.17 14.97 0.24
CA PHE A 632 0.64 13.63 0.53
C PHE A 632 1.04 13.17 1.94
N PRO A 633 0.10 12.99 2.87
CA PRO A 633 0.38 12.40 4.17
C PRO A 633 0.98 11.01 4.03
N PHE A 634 1.86 10.63 4.96
CA PHE A 634 2.50 9.33 4.87
C PHE A 634 2.67 8.65 6.24
N VAL A 635 2.67 7.31 6.20
CA VAL A 635 3.11 6.46 7.28
C VAL A 635 4.23 5.56 6.76
N LEU A 636 5.39 5.60 7.41
CA LEU A 636 6.51 4.72 7.15
C LEU A 636 6.59 3.68 8.26
N SER A 637 6.39 2.41 7.92
CA SER A 637 6.36 1.31 8.89
C SER A 637 7.18 0.11 8.42
N SER A 638 7.63 -0.72 9.36
CA SER A 638 8.18 -2.04 9.06
C SER A 638 7.09 -3.09 8.83
N SER A 639 5.83 -2.76 9.09
CA SER A 639 4.66 -3.61 8.86
C SER A 639 3.91 -3.18 7.60
N LEU A 640 3.37 -4.17 6.87
CA LEU A 640 2.43 -3.92 5.78
C LEU A 640 1.10 -3.37 6.31
N GLN A 641 0.68 -3.81 7.49
CA GLN A 641 -0.55 -3.38 8.13
C GLN A 641 -0.28 -2.19 9.04
N ILE A 642 -1.05 -1.12 8.89
CA ILE A 642 -0.98 0.09 9.70
C ILE A 642 -2.38 0.57 10.10
N GLU A 643 -2.44 1.41 11.11
CA GLU A 643 -3.59 2.26 11.38
C GLU A 643 -3.43 3.56 10.56
N PRO A 644 -4.39 3.91 9.68
CA PRO A 644 -4.35 5.15 8.93
C PRO A 644 -4.33 6.35 9.88
N SER A 645 -3.52 7.36 9.58
CA SER A 645 -3.42 8.56 10.41
C SER A 645 -4.01 9.76 9.69
N THR A 646 -4.92 10.45 10.36
CA THR A 646 -5.45 11.76 9.97
C THR A 646 -4.91 12.89 10.85
N GLN A 647 -4.16 12.57 11.90
CA GLN A 647 -3.65 13.55 12.86
C GLN A 647 -2.30 14.15 12.47
N PHE A 648 -1.50 13.42 11.69
CA PHE A 648 -0.14 13.81 11.33
C PHE A 648 0.05 13.75 9.84
N TYR A 649 0.78 14.74 9.33
CA TYR A 649 1.23 14.75 7.95
C TYR A 649 2.22 13.62 7.63
N GLY A 650 3.13 13.33 8.57
CA GLY A 650 4.07 12.23 8.48
C GLY A 650 4.19 11.45 9.78
N ARG A 651 4.19 10.12 9.69
CA ARG A 651 4.43 9.23 10.83
C ARG A 651 5.45 8.15 10.49
N VAL A 652 6.37 7.91 11.40
CA VAL A 652 7.37 6.83 11.31
C VAL A 652 7.19 5.90 12.50
N ASP A 653 6.82 4.65 12.22
CA ASP A 653 6.64 3.62 13.24
C ASP A 653 7.97 2.91 13.51
N GLY A 654 8.26 2.66 14.79
CA GLY A 654 9.41 1.84 15.20
C GLY A 654 10.76 2.56 15.09
N ILE A 655 10.86 3.83 15.52
CA ILE A 655 12.14 4.57 15.53
C ILE A 655 13.15 3.93 16.48
N PRO A 656 14.34 3.53 15.98
CA PRO A 656 15.41 3.07 16.84
C PRO A 656 15.85 4.17 17.82
N THR A 657 16.11 3.80 19.07
CA THR A 657 16.54 4.73 20.14
C THR A 657 17.76 5.56 19.74
N SER A 658 18.67 4.98 18.94
CA SER A 658 19.85 5.66 18.41
C SER A 658 19.55 6.85 17.51
N PHE A 659 18.36 6.90 16.90
CA PHE A 659 17.91 8.00 16.04
C PHE A 659 16.87 8.92 16.68
N SER A 660 16.47 8.68 17.92
CA SER A 660 15.45 9.49 18.60
C SER A 660 15.75 10.99 18.63
N ARG A 661 17.04 11.35 18.74
CA ARG A 661 17.47 12.77 18.68
C ARG A 661 17.34 13.38 17.29
N LEU A 662 17.58 12.59 16.24
CA LEU A 662 17.45 13.04 14.86
C LEU A 662 15.98 13.15 14.46
N LEU A 663 15.21 12.10 14.75
CA LEU A 663 13.86 11.92 14.24
C LEU A 663 12.76 12.40 15.19
N GLY A 664 13.11 12.75 16.44
CA GLY A 664 12.14 13.20 17.44
C GLY A 664 11.10 12.14 17.80
N SER A 665 9.83 12.53 17.83
CA SER A 665 8.70 11.64 18.10
C SER A 665 8.38 10.69 16.95
N GLY A 666 8.86 10.99 15.74
CA GLY A 666 8.46 10.30 14.53
C GLY A 666 7.09 10.70 13.99
N GLN A 667 6.53 11.76 14.53
CA GLN A 667 5.25 12.33 14.10
C GLN A 667 5.51 13.76 13.66
N TYR A 668 5.09 14.12 12.47
CA TYR A 668 5.41 15.38 11.84
C TYR A 668 4.14 16.06 11.32
N ASN A 669 3.95 17.33 11.63
CA ASN A 669 3.11 18.20 10.82
C ASN A 669 3.85 18.57 9.52
N ARG A 670 3.21 19.27 8.59
CA ARG A 670 3.81 19.60 7.29
C ARG A 670 5.10 20.42 7.42
N GLY A 671 5.12 21.45 8.25
CA GLY A 671 6.33 22.27 8.47
C GLY A 671 7.47 21.48 9.10
N GLU A 672 7.17 20.60 10.05
CA GLU A 672 8.15 19.70 10.66
C GLU A 672 8.69 18.68 9.65
N ALA A 673 7.85 18.21 8.72
CA ALA A 673 8.26 17.32 7.64
C ALA A 673 9.24 18.02 6.68
N GLU A 674 9.02 19.29 6.33
CA GLU A 674 9.94 20.10 5.54
C GLU A 674 11.30 20.28 6.25
N VAL A 675 11.28 20.64 7.52
CA VAL A 675 12.50 20.74 8.34
C VAL A 675 13.23 19.39 8.42
N MET A 676 12.49 18.31 8.57
CA MET A 676 13.07 16.96 8.62
C MET A 676 13.70 16.56 7.29
N ARG A 677 13.03 16.85 6.16
CA ARG A 677 13.59 16.66 4.82
C ARG A 677 14.94 17.36 4.67
N ASP A 678 15.01 18.64 5.02
CA ASP A 678 16.22 19.44 4.89
C ASP A 678 17.33 18.94 5.83
N ARG A 679 16.97 18.50 7.04
CA ARG A 679 17.89 17.87 7.98
C ARG A 679 18.47 16.57 7.45
N LEU A 680 17.65 15.72 6.81
CA LEU A 680 18.14 14.48 6.18
C LEU A 680 18.97 14.74 4.92
N ARG A 681 18.69 15.81 4.18
CA ARG A 681 19.54 16.25 3.07
C ARG A 681 20.93 16.68 3.60
N TRP A 682 20.95 17.45 4.68
CA TRP A 682 22.20 17.85 5.30
C TRP A 682 22.99 16.66 5.86
N LEU A 683 22.33 15.69 6.51
CA LEU A 683 22.94 14.44 6.92
C LEU A 683 23.57 13.71 5.72
N GLY A 684 22.88 13.67 4.59
CA GLY A 684 23.41 13.10 3.35
C GLY A 684 24.70 13.77 2.90
N ASN A 685 24.76 15.11 2.95
CA ASN A 685 25.95 15.88 2.61
C ASN A 685 27.13 15.56 3.55
N LEU A 686 26.86 15.47 4.86
CA LEU A 686 27.88 15.08 5.84
C LEU A 686 28.43 13.67 5.58
N VAL A 687 27.55 12.72 5.29
CA VAL A 687 27.93 11.35 4.96
C VAL A 687 28.85 11.32 3.72
N GLN A 688 28.50 12.08 2.70
CA GLN A 688 29.32 12.16 1.49
C GLN A 688 30.69 12.79 1.77
N ALA A 689 30.73 13.86 2.55
CA ALA A 689 31.98 14.52 2.93
C ALA A 689 32.95 13.59 3.68
N VAL A 690 32.44 12.66 4.50
CA VAL A 690 33.28 11.72 5.28
C VAL A 690 33.41 10.34 4.64
N ALA A 691 32.77 10.08 3.52
CA ALA A 691 32.78 8.77 2.86
C ALA A 691 34.18 8.33 2.40
N SER A 692 35.04 9.31 2.08
CA SER A 692 36.46 9.05 1.74
C SER A 692 37.35 8.73 2.96
N ILE A 693 36.87 9.05 4.16
CA ILE A 693 37.65 9.01 5.39
C ILE A 693 37.28 7.80 6.26
N SER A 694 36.01 7.41 6.28
CA SER A 694 35.53 6.34 7.16
C SER A 694 34.44 5.51 6.48
N LYS A 695 34.32 4.24 6.88
CA LYS A 695 33.18 3.43 6.48
C LYS A 695 31.90 4.05 7.05
N PHE A 696 30.91 4.26 6.20
CA PHE A 696 29.65 4.88 6.52
C PHE A 696 28.97 4.27 7.76
N ASP A 697 28.96 2.95 7.88
CA ASP A 697 28.29 2.25 8.97
C ASP A 697 28.90 2.57 10.35
N ASP A 698 30.18 2.93 10.39
CA ASP A 698 30.90 3.22 11.64
C ASP A 698 30.61 4.62 12.20
N CYS A 699 30.25 5.59 11.34
CA CYS A 699 30.08 6.99 11.73
C CYS A 699 28.65 7.54 11.60
N LEU A 700 27.71 6.75 11.05
CA LEU A 700 26.34 7.20 10.80
C LEU A 700 25.64 7.81 12.01
N TYR A 701 25.79 7.19 13.18
CA TYR A 701 25.13 7.68 14.40
C TYR A 701 25.74 9.01 14.92
N ASP A 702 27.05 9.16 14.79
CA ASP A 702 27.72 10.41 15.17
C ASP A 702 27.39 11.52 14.19
N LEU A 703 27.31 11.24 12.90
CA LEU A 703 26.86 12.19 11.87
C LEU A 703 25.38 12.55 12.05
N ALA A 704 24.52 11.59 12.39
CA ALA A 704 23.13 11.85 12.72
C ALA A 704 23.01 12.78 13.94
N ARG A 705 23.86 12.61 14.96
CA ARG A 705 23.95 13.51 16.12
C ARG A 705 24.43 14.90 15.72
N ALA A 706 25.38 15.00 14.79
CA ALA A 706 25.91 16.27 14.31
C ALA A 706 24.85 17.15 13.65
N THR A 707 23.78 16.59 13.12
CA THR A 707 22.66 17.37 12.55
C THR A 707 21.94 18.24 13.59
N THR A 708 22.02 17.87 14.86
CA THR A 708 21.45 18.64 15.97
C THR A 708 22.51 19.23 16.89
N GLN A 709 23.70 18.70 16.86
CA GLN A 709 24.85 19.12 17.67
C GLN A 709 26.12 19.14 16.81
N PRO A 710 26.40 20.20 16.06
CA PRO A 710 27.50 20.28 15.09
C PRO A 710 28.88 19.89 15.67
N PHE A 711 29.14 20.17 16.94
CA PHE A 711 30.37 19.73 17.60
C PHE A 711 30.59 18.23 17.62
N SER A 712 29.54 17.41 17.35
CA SER A 712 29.70 15.96 17.23
C SER A 712 30.56 15.56 16.04
N LEU A 713 30.74 16.41 15.04
CA LEU A 713 31.69 16.20 13.93
C LEU A 713 33.13 16.11 14.42
N TYR A 714 33.47 16.87 15.45
CA TYR A 714 34.80 16.78 16.05
C TYR A 714 35.13 15.35 16.52
N TYR A 715 34.18 14.68 17.13
CA TYR A 715 34.38 13.30 17.59
C TYR A 715 34.51 12.30 16.44
N VAL A 716 33.83 12.54 15.33
CA VAL A 716 33.98 11.72 14.11
C VAL A 716 35.40 11.88 13.56
N LEU A 717 35.87 13.11 13.44
CA LEU A 717 37.20 13.43 12.95
C LEU A 717 38.31 12.90 13.90
N LEU A 718 38.15 13.12 15.21
CA LEU A 718 39.09 12.66 16.22
C LEU A 718 39.22 11.11 16.21
N ARG A 719 38.08 10.42 16.13
CA ARG A 719 38.06 8.96 16.07
C ARG A 719 38.73 8.45 14.81
N TRP A 720 38.55 9.15 13.69
CA TRP A 720 39.25 8.81 12.46
C TRP A 720 40.77 9.03 12.56
N ILE A 721 41.24 10.20 13.04
CA ILE A 721 42.65 10.50 13.26
C ILE A 721 43.31 9.45 14.17
N LEU A 722 42.61 8.99 15.22
CA LEU A 722 43.12 7.98 16.14
C LEU A 722 43.18 6.56 15.55
N ARG A 723 42.41 6.28 14.51
CA ARG A 723 42.40 4.98 13.80
C ARG A 723 43.42 4.89 12.69
N GLU A 724 43.67 6.01 12.01
CA GLU A 724 44.65 6.11 10.93
C GLU A 724 46.00 6.50 11.56
N GLN A 725 47.00 5.60 11.50
CA GLN A 725 48.34 5.87 12.03
C GLN A 725 49.18 6.78 11.13
N ASP A 726 48.74 6.99 9.88
CA ASP A 726 49.37 7.90 8.93
C ASP A 726 48.65 9.26 8.96
N GLU A 727 49.41 10.34 8.83
CA GLU A 727 48.87 11.70 8.79
C GLU A 727 47.80 11.84 7.68
N PRO A 728 46.55 12.18 8.05
CA PRO A 728 45.51 12.33 7.06
C PRO A 728 45.75 13.55 6.21
N ASN A 729 45.63 13.43 4.92
CA ASN A 729 45.62 14.55 4.00
C ASN A 729 44.29 15.32 4.12
N LEU A 730 44.19 16.15 5.16
CA LEU A 730 42.96 16.89 5.49
C LEU A 730 42.59 17.95 4.44
N GLU A 731 43.60 18.44 3.67
CA GLU A 731 43.37 19.50 2.67
C GLU A 731 42.62 19.04 1.44
N SER A 732 42.63 17.73 1.12
CA SER A 732 41.97 17.22 -0.08
C SER A 732 40.51 16.81 0.11
N ASN A 733 40.00 16.80 1.37
CA ASN A 733 38.70 16.23 1.72
C ASN A 733 37.69 17.24 2.29
N TRP A 734 38.06 18.53 2.31
CA TRP A 734 37.18 19.64 2.77
C TRP A 734 36.85 20.61 1.60
#